data_3e7e207ea646300b5bcdd6f71752c101
#
_entry.id   3e7e207ea646300b5bcdd6f71752c101
#
_cell.length_a   1.000
_cell.length_b   1.000
_cell.length_c   1.000
_cell.angle_alpha   90.00
_cell.angle_beta   90.00
_cell.angle_gamma   90.00
#
_symmetry.space_group_name_H-M   'P 1'
#
loop_
_entity.id
_entity.type
_entity.pdbx_description
1 polymer ?
#
loop_
_entity_poly.entity_id
_entity_poly.type
_entity_poly.pdbx_seq_one_letter_code
_entity_poly.pdbx_strand_id
1 'polypeptide(L)'
;MEESKELQGFYKIFRAVIYISVLMEFFEYAIDPSPMGSIVCDLHSRIKQWMIYQDGNMAYSKIATFLLVCITCVGTRNKKHLEFDARKQVLYPLVSGVGFIVLSVWLFNTPMEMRVYMFSLNTLLYMAASVIGVVLVHIALDNISKFLKEGLLKDRFNFENESFEQCKDLQTNDYSVNIPMRYYYKGKFRKGWVNIVNPFRGTWVVGTPGSGKTFSIIEPFIRQHSEKGFAVVLYDYKFPTLATKLYYHYLKNKNAKDSKMPKGMKFNMINFVDVEYSRRVNPIQLKYINNLAAASETAETLLESLQKGKKEGGGGSDQFFQTSAVNFLAACIYFFCNWEKEPYDKDGNMLIAEKVQDKQTLRMIPTGRVFDKMGNEVEPAYWLGKYSDMPHILSFLNESYQTIFEVLETDNEVAPLLGPFQTALKNRAMEQLEGMIGTLRVYTSRLATKESYWIFHKDGDDFDLKVSDPKNPSYLLIANDPEMESIIGALNALILNRLVTRVNTGQGKNIPTSIIVDELPTLYFHKIHRLIGTARSNKVSVTLGFQELPQLEADYGKVGMQKIITTVGNVVSGSARSKETLEWLSSDIFGKVVQLKKGVTIDRDKTSINLNENMDSLVPASKISDMPTGWICGQTARDFVKTKTGRGGSMNIQESEEFKTSKFYCKTDFNMADIKKEEDGYVALPKFYTFKSRDERERILYKNFVQVGEDVKSMINTIQRYRVK
;
A
#
# COMPACT_ATOMS: atom_id res chain seq x y z
N MET A 1 39.27 -15.17 24.70
CA MET A 1 40.11 -16.22 24.01
C MET A 1 40.85 -17.11 24.98
N GLU A 2 41.25 -16.64 26.14
CA GLU A 2 41.91 -17.48 27.21
C GLU A 2 40.93 -18.45 27.89
N GLU A 3 39.73 -18.06 28.26
CA GLU A 3 38.68 -18.94 28.81
C GLU A 3 38.38 -20.19 27.95
N SER A 4 38.58 -20.10 26.63
CA SER A 4 38.34 -21.23 25.74
C SER A 4 39.43 -22.27 25.74
N LYS A 5 40.67 -21.91 26.12
CA LYS A 5 41.80 -22.86 26.21
C LYS A 5 41.80 -23.64 27.51
N GLU A 6 41.47 -22.97 28.61
CA GLU A 6 41.33 -23.62 29.92
C GLU A 6 40.19 -24.65 29.92
N LEU A 7 39.02 -24.29 29.38
CA LEU A 7 37.90 -25.23 29.23
C LEU A 7 38.28 -26.47 28.38
N GLN A 8 39.06 -26.30 27.31
CA GLN A 8 39.53 -27.45 26.52
C GLN A 8 40.50 -28.38 27.32
N GLY A 9 41.30 -27.83 28.22
CA GLY A 9 42.14 -28.59 29.14
C GLY A 9 41.30 -29.44 30.09
N PHE A 10 40.28 -28.85 30.71
CA PHE A 10 39.33 -29.57 31.56
C PHE A 10 38.60 -30.71 30.86
N TYR A 11 38.14 -30.50 29.64
CA TYR A 11 37.48 -31.55 28.86
C TYR A 11 38.39 -32.74 28.54
N LYS A 12 39.69 -32.51 28.29
CA LYS A 12 40.66 -33.62 28.12
C LYS A 12 40.82 -34.43 29.38
N ILE A 13 40.88 -33.76 30.55
CA ILE A 13 40.94 -34.40 31.85
C ILE A 13 39.67 -35.22 32.11
N PHE A 14 38.48 -34.67 31.91
CA PHE A 14 37.23 -35.41 32.11
C PHE A 14 37.08 -36.63 31.19
N ARG A 15 37.53 -36.54 29.93
CA ARG A 15 37.59 -37.73 29.04
C ARG A 15 38.56 -38.79 29.55
N ALA A 16 39.69 -38.40 30.10
CA ALA A 16 40.63 -39.35 30.70
C ALA A 16 39.98 -40.07 31.90
N VAL A 17 39.19 -39.35 32.71
CA VAL A 17 38.48 -39.93 33.85
C VAL A 17 37.48 -41.03 33.44
N ILE A 18 36.81 -40.93 32.29
CA ILE A 18 35.92 -41.98 31.76
C ILE A 18 36.70 -43.27 31.50
N TYR A 19 37.83 -43.18 30.81
CA TYR A 19 38.64 -44.35 30.48
C TYR A 19 39.39 -44.95 31.72
N ILE A 20 39.75 -44.03 32.65
CA ILE A 20 40.28 -44.48 33.97
C ILE A 20 39.20 -45.25 34.74
N SER A 21 37.94 -44.83 34.76
CA SER A 21 36.83 -45.54 35.38
C SER A 21 36.66 -46.95 34.80
N VAL A 22 36.75 -47.10 33.47
CA VAL A 22 36.68 -48.41 32.81
C VAL A 22 37.91 -49.30 33.17
N LEU A 23 39.09 -48.70 33.24
CA LEU A 23 40.28 -49.43 33.64
C LEU A 23 40.19 -49.87 35.10
N MET A 24 39.66 -49.07 36.01
CA MET A 24 39.41 -49.41 37.38
C MET A 24 38.42 -50.60 37.53
N GLU A 25 37.36 -50.55 36.70
CA GLU A 25 36.41 -51.67 36.64
C GLU A 25 37.07 -52.95 36.17
N PHE A 26 37.93 -52.91 35.15
CA PHE A 26 38.69 -54.09 34.72
C PHE A 26 39.66 -54.57 35.77
N PHE A 27 40.31 -53.67 36.50
CA PHE A 27 41.20 -54.01 37.60
C PHE A 27 40.46 -54.75 38.71
N GLU A 28 39.24 -54.37 39.04
CA GLU A 28 38.41 -54.98 40.08
C GLU A 28 37.82 -56.32 39.64
N TYR A 29 37.26 -56.43 38.41
CA TYR A 29 36.51 -57.62 38.02
C TYR A 29 37.26 -58.60 37.10
N ALA A 30 38.27 -58.11 36.38
CA ALA A 30 38.96 -58.93 35.38
C ALA A 30 40.35 -59.47 35.85
N ILE A 31 40.98 -58.79 36.82
CA ILE A 31 42.35 -59.12 37.24
C ILE A 31 42.36 -59.79 38.62
N ASP A 32 43.00 -60.93 38.69
CA ASP A 32 43.33 -61.59 40.00
C ASP A 32 44.59 -60.91 40.54
N PRO A 33 44.52 -60.17 41.68
CA PRO A 33 45.67 -59.47 42.25
C PRO A 33 46.69 -60.39 42.93
N SER A 34 46.33 -61.66 43.20
CA SER A 34 47.14 -62.56 43.98
C SER A 34 48.58 -62.76 43.47
N PRO A 35 48.89 -62.84 42.18
CA PRO A 35 50.24 -62.99 41.67
C PRO A 35 51.04 -61.68 41.54
N MET A 36 50.42 -60.50 41.80
CA MET A 36 51.02 -59.19 41.48
C MET A 36 51.73 -58.49 42.66
N GLY A 37 51.75 -59.11 43.83
CA GLY A 37 52.46 -58.57 45.01
C GLY A 37 51.58 -57.81 45.99
N SER A 38 52.09 -57.57 47.22
CA SER A 38 51.31 -56.99 48.32
C SER A 38 50.72 -55.58 48.07
N ILE A 39 51.47 -54.76 47.36
CA ILE A 39 51.03 -53.37 47.07
C ILE A 39 49.76 -53.35 46.15
N VAL A 40 49.70 -54.25 45.16
CA VAL A 40 48.59 -54.39 44.25
C VAL A 40 47.36 -54.96 44.95
N CYS A 41 47.58 -55.96 45.83
CA CYS A 41 46.50 -56.52 46.66
C CYS A 41 45.90 -55.49 47.63
N ASP A 42 46.74 -54.64 48.24
CA ASP A 42 46.26 -53.51 49.08
C ASP A 42 45.47 -52.49 48.30
N LEU A 43 45.93 -52.15 47.11
CA LEU A 43 45.21 -51.23 46.22
C LEU A 43 43.86 -51.81 45.82
N HIS A 44 43.79 -53.04 45.40
CA HIS A 44 42.56 -53.75 45.05
C HIS A 44 41.60 -53.85 46.24
N SER A 45 42.05 -54.15 47.46
CA SER A 45 41.20 -54.16 48.65
C SER A 45 40.60 -52.76 48.98
N ARG A 46 41.36 -51.71 48.75
CA ARG A 46 40.86 -50.32 48.94
C ARG A 46 39.83 -49.89 47.88
N ILE A 47 40.04 -50.28 46.60
CA ILE A 47 39.07 -49.99 45.52
C ILE A 47 37.79 -50.78 45.78
N LYS A 48 37.84 -52.01 46.23
CA LYS A 48 36.68 -52.84 46.57
C LYS A 48 35.80 -52.25 47.66
N GLN A 49 36.35 -51.42 48.55
CA GLN A 49 35.58 -50.70 49.59
C GLN A 49 34.81 -49.51 49.07
N TRP A 50 35.03 -49.12 47.83
CA TRP A 50 34.26 -47.98 47.23
C TRP A 50 32.82 -48.41 47.01
N MET A 51 31.89 -47.50 47.31
CA MET A 51 30.43 -47.71 47.20
C MET A 51 29.99 -48.33 45.86
N ILE A 52 30.70 -48.00 44.77
CA ILE A 52 30.39 -48.46 43.40
C ILE A 52 30.73 -49.95 43.22
N TYR A 53 31.71 -50.51 43.99
CA TYR A 53 32.23 -51.91 43.89
C TYR A 53 31.88 -52.76 45.10
N GLN A 54 31.36 -52.19 46.19
CA GLN A 54 31.17 -52.80 47.48
C GLN A 54 30.30 -54.07 47.48
N ASP A 55 29.18 -53.98 46.66
CA ASP A 55 28.21 -55.09 46.60
C ASP A 55 28.56 -56.17 45.57
N GLY A 56 29.71 -56.06 44.89
CA GLY A 56 30.09 -56.97 43.82
C GLY A 56 29.21 -56.97 42.59
N ASN A 57 28.30 -56.01 42.54
CA ASN A 57 27.36 -55.88 41.42
C ASN A 57 27.89 -54.94 40.32
N MET A 58 28.36 -55.55 39.23
CA MET A 58 28.91 -54.85 38.08
C MET A 58 27.97 -53.82 37.47
N ALA A 59 26.64 -53.95 37.64
CA ALA A 59 25.67 -53.01 37.09
C ALA A 59 25.87 -51.59 37.66
N TYR A 60 26.27 -51.46 38.94
CA TYR A 60 26.50 -50.11 39.50
C TYR A 60 27.72 -49.42 38.88
N SER A 61 28.78 -50.15 38.58
CA SER A 61 29.95 -49.62 37.87
C SER A 61 29.57 -49.14 36.44
N LYS A 62 28.78 -49.96 35.72
CA LYS A 62 28.30 -49.58 34.37
C LYS A 62 27.40 -48.33 34.38
N ILE A 63 26.49 -48.25 35.36
CA ILE A 63 25.63 -47.05 35.52
C ILE A 63 26.47 -45.84 35.87
N ALA A 64 27.46 -45.97 36.76
CA ALA A 64 28.35 -44.88 37.12
C ALA A 64 29.17 -44.38 35.93
N THR A 65 29.75 -45.32 35.16
CA THR A 65 30.48 -44.96 33.90
C THR A 65 29.57 -44.30 32.87
N PHE A 66 28.34 -44.79 32.69
CA PHE A 66 27.36 -44.18 31.77
C PHE A 66 26.99 -42.76 32.22
N LEU A 67 26.70 -42.52 33.49
CA LEU A 67 26.45 -41.20 34.05
C LEU A 67 27.64 -40.25 33.87
N LEU A 68 28.86 -40.77 34.10
CA LEU A 68 30.07 -39.98 33.89
C LEU A 68 30.23 -39.55 32.42
N VAL A 69 29.92 -40.44 31.46
CA VAL A 69 29.91 -40.10 30.02
C VAL A 69 28.85 -39.06 29.72
N CYS A 70 27.65 -39.18 30.30
CA CYS A 70 26.59 -38.17 30.13
C CYS A 70 27.02 -36.81 30.64
N ILE A 71 27.60 -36.70 31.82
CA ILE A 71 28.05 -35.43 32.42
C ILE A 71 29.19 -34.81 31.62
N THR A 72 30.15 -35.62 31.19
CA THR A 72 31.33 -35.09 30.45
C THR A 72 31.04 -34.69 29.03
N CYS A 73 30.02 -35.26 28.38
CA CYS A 73 29.61 -34.90 27.02
C CYS A 73 28.77 -33.63 26.98
N VAL A 74 28.16 -33.19 28.09
CA VAL A 74 27.42 -31.92 28.15
C VAL A 74 28.41 -30.78 28.15
N GLY A 75 28.70 -30.24 26.97
CA GLY A 75 29.53 -29.06 26.87
C GLY A 75 30.75 -29.18 25.96
N THR A 76 30.99 -30.33 25.34
CA THR A 76 32.13 -30.49 24.43
C THR A 76 31.99 -29.67 23.17
N ARG A 77 33.04 -28.88 22.81
CA ARG A 77 33.19 -28.21 21.53
C ARG A 77 33.90 -29.17 20.56
N ASN A 78 33.16 -29.77 19.65
CA ASN A 78 33.73 -30.61 18.61
C ASN A 78 33.40 -30.10 17.21
N LYS A 79 34.18 -30.55 16.22
CA LYS A 79 34.06 -30.15 14.80
C LYS A 79 32.67 -30.45 14.25
N LYS A 80 32.10 -29.52 13.51
CA LYS A 80 30.81 -29.65 12.84
C LYS A 80 30.94 -30.60 11.64
N HIS A 81 30.07 -31.60 11.53
CA HIS A 81 29.89 -32.33 10.28
C HIS A 81 28.95 -31.58 9.36
N LEU A 82 29.30 -31.44 8.10
CA LEU A 82 28.49 -30.71 7.07
C LEU A 82 27.12 -31.36 6.84
N GLU A 83 27.01 -32.68 7.09
CA GLU A 83 25.75 -33.40 6.95
C GLU A 83 25.47 -34.15 8.27
N PHE A 84 24.57 -33.63 9.09
CA PHE A 84 24.15 -34.25 10.34
C PHE A 84 22.92 -35.15 10.10
N ASP A 85 23.12 -36.47 10.19
CA ASP A 85 22.04 -37.46 10.19
C ASP A 85 21.84 -37.99 11.62
N ALA A 86 20.79 -37.58 12.28
CA ALA A 86 20.48 -37.97 13.65
C ALA A 86 20.34 -39.47 13.83
N ARG A 87 19.90 -40.23 12.82
CA ARG A 87 19.76 -41.68 12.89
C ARG A 87 21.13 -42.36 12.87
N LYS A 88 22.01 -41.98 11.96
CA LYS A 88 23.32 -42.61 11.78
C LYS A 88 24.34 -42.16 12.83
N GLN A 89 24.30 -40.91 13.25
CA GLN A 89 25.32 -40.32 14.11
C GLN A 89 24.95 -40.33 15.61
N VAL A 90 23.66 -40.49 15.96
CA VAL A 90 23.21 -40.52 17.36
C VAL A 90 22.48 -41.81 17.66
N LEU A 91 21.40 -42.14 16.94
CA LEU A 91 20.53 -43.25 17.34
C LEU A 91 21.24 -44.61 17.24
N TYR A 92 21.88 -44.90 16.11
CA TYR A 92 22.57 -46.20 15.94
C TYR A 92 23.74 -46.39 16.89
N PRO A 93 24.68 -45.43 17.07
CA PRO A 93 25.75 -45.57 18.05
C PRO A 93 25.25 -45.66 19.49
N LEU A 94 24.18 -44.95 19.86
CA LEU A 94 23.62 -45.00 21.21
C LEU A 94 22.99 -46.36 21.49
N VAL A 95 22.13 -46.85 20.62
CA VAL A 95 21.45 -48.13 20.79
C VAL A 95 22.45 -49.29 20.77
N SER A 96 23.37 -49.30 19.81
CA SER A 96 24.41 -50.32 19.75
C SER A 96 25.37 -50.24 20.96
N GLY A 97 25.74 -49.02 21.37
CA GLY A 97 26.62 -48.82 22.51
C GLY A 97 26.01 -49.30 23.84
N VAL A 98 24.73 -48.95 24.10
CA VAL A 98 24.01 -49.50 25.26
C VAL A 98 23.84 -51.00 25.15
N GLY A 99 23.56 -51.53 23.96
CA GLY A 99 23.48 -52.97 23.71
C GLY A 99 24.80 -53.69 24.05
N PHE A 100 25.95 -53.14 23.65
CA PHE A 100 27.26 -53.69 24.01
C PHE A 100 27.56 -53.59 25.50
N ILE A 101 27.17 -52.57 26.22
CA ILE A 101 27.29 -52.43 27.67
C ILE A 101 26.45 -53.52 28.36
N VAL A 102 25.22 -53.75 27.96
CA VAL A 102 24.33 -54.79 28.49
C VAL A 102 24.93 -56.18 28.18
N LEU A 103 25.38 -56.39 26.94
CA LEU A 103 26.05 -57.63 26.52
C LEU A 103 27.30 -57.89 27.34
N SER A 104 28.07 -56.88 27.71
CA SER A 104 29.28 -57.07 28.55
C SER A 104 28.96 -57.63 29.93
N VAL A 105 27.86 -57.15 30.56
CA VAL A 105 27.40 -57.67 31.84
C VAL A 105 26.96 -59.16 31.72
N TRP A 106 26.24 -59.46 30.64
CA TRP A 106 25.81 -60.85 30.38
C TRP A 106 26.98 -61.76 30.08
N LEU A 107 27.95 -61.35 29.27
CA LEU A 107 29.18 -62.12 28.99
C LEU A 107 30.01 -62.41 30.23
N PHE A 108 30.10 -61.45 31.15
CA PHE A 108 30.80 -61.64 32.41
C PHE A 108 30.16 -62.72 33.29
N ASN A 109 28.85 -62.79 33.37
CA ASN A 109 28.09 -63.75 34.16
C ASN A 109 27.93 -65.11 33.49
N THR A 110 28.40 -65.30 32.27
CA THR A 110 28.30 -66.58 31.54
C THR A 110 29.60 -67.38 31.70
N PRO A 111 29.63 -68.54 32.41
CA PRO A 111 30.84 -69.30 32.59
C PRO A 111 31.27 -69.91 31.25
N MET A 112 32.55 -69.69 30.87
CA MET A 112 33.19 -70.33 29.71
C MET A 112 34.48 -71.02 30.18
N GLU A 113 34.62 -72.27 29.90
CA GLU A 113 35.77 -73.09 30.34
C GLU A 113 37.07 -72.76 29.58
N MET A 114 37.01 -72.12 28.48
CA MET A 114 38.15 -71.78 27.63
C MET A 114 39.01 -70.67 28.24
N ARG A 115 40.29 -70.91 28.47
CA ARG A 115 41.23 -69.90 28.95
C ARG A 115 42.23 -69.55 27.86
N VAL A 116 42.45 -68.21 27.72
CA VAL A 116 43.45 -67.65 26.84
C VAL A 116 44.48 -66.93 27.69
N TYR A 117 45.64 -67.57 27.86
CA TYR A 117 46.71 -67.08 28.71
C TYR A 117 46.29 -66.97 30.21
N MET A 118 46.31 -65.76 30.75
CA MET A 118 45.92 -65.50 32.16
C MET A 118 44.44 -65.21 32.34
N PHE A 119 43.69 -65.02 31.27
CA PHE A 119 42.29 -64.60 31.30
C PHE A 119 41.35 -65.66 30.75
N SER A 120 40.17 -65.78 31.30
CA SER A 120 39.10 -66.56 30.68
C SER A 120 38.52 -65.85 29.41
N LEU A 121 38.05 -66.65 28.50
CA LEU A 121 37.52 -66.09 27.25
C LEU A 121 36.35 -65.05 27.47
N ASN A 122 35.50 -65.44 28.48
CA ASN A 122 34.38 -64.51 28.87
C ASN A 122 34.89 -63.17 29.39
N THR A 123 35.99 -63.14 30.17
CA THR A 123 36.60 -61.90 30.66
C THR A 123 37.14 -61.05 29.53
N LEU A 124 37.83 -61.68 28.57
CA LEU A 124 38.29 -60.91 27.38
C LEU A 124 37.15 -60.34 26.53
N LEU A 125 36.09 -61.12 26.29
CA LEU A 125 34.92 -60.68 25.55
C LEU A 125 34.17 -59.62 26.32
N TYR A 126 34.02 -59.68 27.62
CA TYR A 126 33.48 -58.67 28.49
C TYR A 126 34.25 -57.35 28.39
N MET A 127 35.57 -57.41 28.49
CA MET A 127 36.42 -56.22 28.38
C MET A 127 36.26 -55.56 27.01
N ALA A 128 36.31 -56.36 25.95
CA ALA A 128 36.15 -55.86 24.59
C ALA A 128 34.76 -55.23 24.38
N ALA A 129 33.68 -55.89 24.77
CA ALA A 129 32.31 -55.37 24.65
C ALA A 129 32.10 -54.08 25.47
N SER A 130 32.69 -54.04 26.68
CA SER A 130 32.64 -52.86 27.55
C SER A 130 33.29 -51.63 26.92
N VAL A 131 34.52 -51.80 26.38
CA VAL A 131 35.20 -50.66 25.67
C VAL A 131 34.45 -50.21 24.47
N ILE A 132 34.01 -51.14 23.61
CA ILE A 132 33.21 -50.80 22.41
C ILE A 132 31.95 -50.06 22.82
N GLY A 133 31.22 -50.53 23.80
CA GLY A 133 30.00 -49.92 24.30
C GLY A 133 30.19 -48.50 24.80
N VAL A 134 31.21 -48.26 25.65
CA VAL A 134 31.51 -46.93 26.18
C VAL A 134 31.94 -45.96 25.08
N VAL A 135 32.75 -46.39 24.10
CA VAL A 135 33.18 -45.56 22.96
C VAL A 135 31.98 -45.16 22.10
N LEU A 136 31.08 -46.11 21.79
CA LEU A 136 29.90 -45.83 20.99
C LEU A 136 28.92 -44.83 21.69
N VAL A 137 28.70 -45.03 22.99
CA VAL A 137 27.88 -44.09 23.78
C VAL A 137 28.56 -42.73 23.85
N HIS A 138 29.86 -42.66 24.04
CA HIS A 138 30.62 -41.40 24.02
C HIS A 138 30.46 -40.66 22.71
N ILE A 139 30.58 -41.33 21.56
CA ILE A 139 30.39 -40.76 20.22
C ILE A 139 28.95 -40.22 20.07
N ALA A 140 27.95 -41.01 20.50
CA ALA A 140 26.56 -40.62 20.41
C ALA A 140 26.25 -39.35 21.23
N LEU A 141 26.66 -39.32 22.48
CA LEU A 141 26.42 -38.19 23.40
C LEU A 141 27.21 -36.93 22.99
N ASP A 142 28.43 -37.10 22.47
CA ASP A 142 29.20 -35.99 21.90
C ASP A 142 28.48 -35.36 20.70
N ASN A 143 27.86 -36.17 19.86
CA ASN A 143 27.03 -35.68 18.73
C ASN A 143 25.72 -35.03 19.17
N ILE A 144 25.06 -35.51 20.22
CA ILE A 144 23.89 -34.86 20.84
C ILE A 144 24.28 -33.50 21.41
N SER A 145 25.39 -33.40 22.12
CA SER A 145 25.87 -32.11 22.64
C SER A 145 26.13 -31.08 21.57
N LYS A 146 26.66 -31.48 20.40
CA LYS A 146 26.82 -30.61 19.22
C LYS A 146 25.48 -30.10 18.71
N PHE A 147 24.49 -31.00 18.61
CA PHE A 147 23.14 -30.64 18.12
C PHE A 147 22.41 -29.69 19.06
N LEU A 148 22.46 -29.94 20.37
CA LEU A 148 21.81 -29.06 21.36
C LEU A 148 22.42 -27.65 21.38
N LYS A 149 23.74 -27.55 21.26
CA LYS A 149 24.42 -26.24 21.18
C LYS A 149 24.13 -25.47 19.87
N GLU A 150 23.96 -26.18 18.77
CA GLU A 150 23.53 -25.55 17.50
C GLU A 150 22.15 -24.94 17.62
N GLY A 151 21.21 -25.55 18.34
CA GLY A 151 19.88 -25.01 18.63
C GLY A 151 19.89 -23.76 19.54
N LEU A 152 20.81 -23.69 20.49
CA LEU A 152 21.00 -22.57 21.43
C LEU A 152 21.72 -21.37 20.79
N LEU A 153 22.44 -21.59 19.70
CA LEU A 153 23.21 -20.58 18.97
C LEU A 153 22.55 -20.13 17.67
N LYS A 154 21.29 -20.51 17.42
CA LYS A 154 20.50 -19.90 16.33
C LYS A 154 20.51 -18.40 16.53
N ASP A 155 20.96 -17.70 15.50
CA ASP A 155 21.08 -16.26 15.48
C ASP A 155 19.75 -15.63 15.87
N ARG A 156 19.76 -14.83 16.93
CA ARG A 156 18.57 -14.18 17.47
C ARG A 156 17.97 -13.17 16.48
N PHE A 157 18.77 -12.77 15.50
CA PHE A 157 18.44 -11.74 14.52
C PHE A 157 18.21 -12.27 13.11
N ASN A 158 18.67 -13.48 12.78
CA ASN A 158 18.57 -14.06 11.45
C ASN A 158 17.73 -15.35 11.47
N PHE A 159 16.47 -15.24 11.87
CA PHE A 159 15.52 -16.33 11.77
C PHE A 159 15.05 -16.47 10.33
N GLU A 160 15.60 -17.47 9.62
CA GLU A 160 15.11 -17.91 8.31
C GLU A 160 15.08 -16.79 7.28
N ASN A 161 16.22 -16.11 7.11
CA ASN A 161 16.41 -15.11 6.06
C ASN A 161 15.11 -14.38 5.70
N GLU A 162 14.91 -13.15 6.25
CA GLU A 162 13.83 -12.26 5.80
C GLU A 162 12.43 -12.48 6.42
N SER A 163 12.32 -13.18 7.54
CA SER A 163 11.10 -13.19 8.33
C SER A 163 11.25 -12.30 9.57
N PHE A 164 10.26 -11.50 9.85
CA PHE A 164 10.21 -10.59 10.99
C PHE A 164 8.85 -10.61 11.66
N GLU A 165 8.80 -10.17 12.91
CA GLU A 165 7.54 -10.09 13.64
C GLU A 165 6.67 -8.97 13.10
N GLN A 166 5.39 -9.29 12.82
CA GLN A 166 4.41 -8.36 12.28
C GLN A 166 3.23 -8.22 13.25
N CYS A 167 2.34 -7.27 13.00
CA CYS A 167 1.23 -6.97 13.89
C CYS A 167 0.23 -8.14 13.96
N LYS A 168 -0.01 -8.65 15.17
CA LYS A 168 -0.94 -9.76 15.42
C LYS A 168 -2.35 -9.27 15.74
N ASP A 169 -2.46 -8.12 16.41
CA ASP A 169 -3.71 -7.65 16.97
C ASP A 169 -4.45 -6.74 15.99
N LEU A 170 -5.77 -6.90 15.94
CA LEU A 170 -6.64 -5.99 15.22
C LEU A 170 -6.71 -4.64 15.95
N GLN A 171 -6.43 -3.56 15.21
CA GLN A 171 -6.46 -2.20 15.72
C GLN A 171 -7.42 -1.39 14.88
N THR A 172 -8.59 -1.16 15.40
CA THR A 172 -9.67 -0.50 14.68
C THR A 172 -10.09 0.80 15.35
N ASN A 173 -10.50 1.76 14.54
CA ASN A 173 -11.16 2.98 14.94
C ASN A 173 -12.22 3.36 13.90
N ASP A 174 -12.86 4.51 14.04
CA ASP A 174 -13.91 4.97 13.12
C ASP A 174 -13.41 5.27 11.70
N TYR A 175 -12.09 5.27 11.47
CA TYR A 175 -11.48 5.65 10.18
C TYR A 175 -10.60 4.55 9.57
N SER A 176 -10.11 3.62 10.38
CA SER A 176 -9.11 2.62 9.99
C SER A 176 -9.58 1.69 8.89
N VAL A 177 -8.63 1.21 8.08
CA VAL A 177 -8.81 0.06 7.18
C VAL A 177 -7.92 -1.07 7.65
N ASN A 178 -8.53 -2.25 7.87
CA ASN A 178 -7.86 -3.40 8.46
C ASN A 178 -7.93 -4.57 7.48
N ILE A 179 -6.77 -5.12 7.11
CA ILE A 179 -6.66 -6.23 6.17
C ILE A 179 -6.20 -7.47 6.93
N PRO A 180 -6.97 -8.56 6.95
CA PRO A 180 -6.55 -9.81 7.60
C PRO A 180 -5.40 -10.43 6.84
N MET A 181 -4.39 -10.93 7.57
CA MET A 181 -3.18 -11.46 6.97
C MET A 181 -2.68 -12.73 7.61
N ARG A 182 -1.90 -13.50 6.84
CA ARG A 182 -1.01 -14.55 7.32
C ARG A 182 0.42 -14.22 6.96
N TYR A 183 1.30 -14.29 7.94
CA TYR A 183 2.72 -14.05 7.74
C TYR A 183 3.55 -15.18 8.33
N TYR A 184 4.73 -15.39 7.76
CA TYR A 184 5.67 -16.42 8.21
C TYR A 184 6.65 -15.83 9.22
N TYR A 185 6.74 -16.46 10.40
CA TYR A 185 7.68 -16.05 11.44
C TYR A 185 7.99 -17.19 12.40
N LYS A 186 9.29 -17.42 12.70
CA LYS A 186 9.78 -18.50 13.56
C LYS A 186 9.27 -19.88 13.15
N GLY A 187 9.41 -20.23 11.88
CA GLY A 187 9.07 -21.55 11.35
C GLY A 187 7.58 -21.83 11.20
N LYS A 188 6.69 -20.85 11.40
CA LYS A 188 5.22 -21.06 11.36
C LYS A 188 4.51 -19.89 10.72
N PHE A 189 3.40 -20.20 10.03
CA PHE A 189 2.45 -19.18 9.61
C PHE A 189 1.62 -18.71 10.80
N ARG A 190 1.51 -17.39 10.95
CA ARG A 190 0.75 -16.72 12.00
C ARG A 190 -0.32 -15.84 11.40
N LYS A 191 -1.44 -15.71 12.07
CA LYS A 191 -2.49 -14.75 11.72
C LYS A 191 -2.14 -13.38 12.29
N GLY A 192 -2.54 -12.33 11.57
CA GLY A 192 -2.34 -10.95 11.99
C GLY A 192 -3.18 -10.00 11.15
N TRP A 193 -2.85 -8.71 11.24
CA TRP A 193 -3.57 -7.64 10.58
C TRP A 193 -2.63 -6.58 10.03
N VAL A 194 -2.87 -6.15 8.79
CA VAL A 194 -2.34 -4.89 8.30
C VAL A 194 -3.32 -3.80 8.74
N ASN A 195 -2.89 -2.97 9.66
CA ASN A 195 -3.73 -1.95 10.27
C ASN A 195 -3.37 -0.56 9.73
N ILE A 196 -4.15 -0.06 8.78
CA ILE A 196 -4.07 1.33 8.32
C ILE A 196 -4.95 2.17 9.27
N VAL A 197 -4.40 2.53 10.40
CA VAL A 197 -5.13 3.18 11.49
C VAL A 197 -5.50 4.61 11.14
N ASN A 198 -4.63 5.31 10.41
CA ASN A 198 -4.86 6.67 9.95
C ASN A 198 -4.78 6.76 8.41
N PRO A 199 -5.89 6.53 7.70
CA PRO A 199 -5.93 6.63 6.25
C PRO A 199 -5.77 8.08 5.72
N PHE A 200 -5.93 9.09 6.58
CA PHE A 200 -5.75 10.51 6.22
C PHE A 200 -4.29 10.90 5.98
N ARG A 201 -3.34 10.01 6.24
CA ARG A 201 -1.93 10.13 5.85
C ARG A 201 -1.68 9.80 4.37
N GLY A 202 -2.72 9.46 3.63
CA GLY A 202 -2.61 8.93 2.28
C GLY A 202 -2.13 7.48 2.25
N THR A 203 -2.52 6.76 1.21
CA THR A 203 -2.14 5.36 0.99
C THR A 203 -1.74 5.14 -0.45
N TRP A 204 -0.52 4.65 -0.66
CA TRP A 204 -0.06 4.15 -1.95
C TRP A 204 -0.42 2.68 -2.10
N VAL A 205 -0.98 2.35 -3.24
CA VAL A 205 -1.29 0.98 -3.67
C VAL A 205 -0.48 0.67 -4.93
N VAL A 206 0.61 -0.07 -4.74
CA VAL A 206 1.58 -0.35 -5.82
C VAL A 206 1.50 -1.80 -6.26
N GLY A 207 1.80 -2.10 -7.50
CA GLY A 207 2.00 -3.47 -7.98
C GLY A 207 1.56 -3.69 -9.42
N THR A 208 2.21 -4.64 -10.06
CA THR A 208 1.95 -5.04 -11.45
C THR A 208 0.52 -5.53 -11.68
N PRO A 209 0.04 -5.53 -12.94
CA PRO A 209 -1.23 -6.17 -13.29
C PRO A 209 -1.25 -7.63 -12.82
N GLY A 210 -2.37 -8.05 -12.22
CA GLY A 210 -2.50 -9.42 -11.69
C GLY A 210 -1.88 -9.67 -10.32
N SER A 211 -1.20 -8.71 -9.70
CA SER A 211 -0.66 -8.83 -8.33
C SER A 211 -1.74 -8.92 -7.24
N GLY A 212 -3.00 -8.63 -7.57
CA GLY A 212 -4.13 -8.66 -6.65
C GLY A 212 -4.39 -7.34 -5.93
N LYS A 213 -3.83 -6.19 -6.39
CA LYS A 213 -4.02 -4.85 -5.78
C LYS A 213 -5.48 -4.55 -5.46
N THR A 214 -6.34 -4.69 -6.46
CA THR A 214 -7.76 -4.34 -6.38
C THR A 214 -8.44 -5.14 -5.28
N PHE A 215 -8.36 -6.46 -5.34
CA PHE A 215 -8.97 -7.37 -4.38
C PHE A 215 -8.38 -7.25 -2.97
N SER A 216 -7.05 -7.23 -2.87
CA SER A 216 -6.36 -7.29 -1.58
C SER A 216 -6.33 -5.96 -0.83
N ILE A 217 -6.43 -4.82 -1.55
CA ILE A 217 -6.18 -3.51 -0.96
C ILE A 217 -7.33 -2.53 -1.24
N ILE A 218 -7.72 -2.32 -2.52
CA ILE A 218 -8.72 -1.30 -2.89
C ILE A 218 -10.12 -1.67 -2.37
N GLU A 219 -10.55 -2.91 -2.57
CA GLU A 219 -11.87 -3.36 -2.08
C GLU A 219 -12.05 -3.26 -0.56
N PRO A 220 -11.08 -3.61 0.29
CA PRO A 220 -11.12 -3.32 1.72
C PRO A 220 -11.38 -1.84 2.06
N PHE A 221 -10.80 -0.90 1.31
CA PHE A 221 -11.09 0.54 1.49
C PHE A 221 -12.53 0.86 1.14
N ILE A 222 -13.03 0.40 -0.01
CA ILE A 222 -14.42 0.60 -0.44
C ILE A 222 -15.38 0.04 0.61
N ARG A 223 -15.16 -1.21 1.03
CA ARG A 223 -16.01 -1.90 2.01
C ARG A 223 -16.06 -1.19 3.36
N GLN A 224 -14.89 -0.98 3.97
CA GLN A 224 -14.81 -0.49 5.34
C GLN A 224 -15.11 1.00 5.45
N HIS A 225 -14.72 1.83 4.47
CA HIS A 225 -15.09 3.23 4.47
C HIS A 225 -16.60 3.42 4.24
N SER A 226 -17.22 2.61 3.38
CA SER A 226 -18.67 2.61 3.22
C SER A 226 -19.39 2.22 4.51
N GLU A 227 -18.91 1.19 5.23
CA GLU A 227 -19.48 0.77 6.53
C GLU A 227 -19.29 1.82 7.63
N LYS A 228 -18.22 2.62 7.55
CA LYS A 228 -17.88 3.67 8.52
C LYS A 228 -18.53 5.03 8.20
N GLY A 229 -19.34 5.12 7.16
CA GLY A 229 -20.11 6.31 6.82
C GLY A 229 -19.32 7.43 6.12
N PHE A 230 -18.24 7.07 5.44
CA PHE A 230 -17.52 8.02 4.58
C PHE A 230 -18.34 8.39 3.35
N ALA A 231 -18.17 9.60 2.83
CA ALA A 231 -18.46 9.90 1.42
C ALA A 231 -17.35 9.28 0.57
N VAL A 232 -17.71 8.44 -0.40
CA VAL A 232 -16.71 7.75 -1.22
C VAL A 232 -16.69 8.32 -2.62
N VAL A 233 -15.50 8.74 -3.07
CA VAL A 233 -15.18 9.13 -4.44
C VAL A 233 -14.29 8.05 -5.03
N LEU A 234 -14.75 7.43 -6.09
CA LEU A 234 -14.03 6.33 -6.74
C LEU A 234 -13.80 6.65 -8.21
N TYR A 235 -12.55 6.64 -8.64
CA TYR A 235 -12.18 6.61 -10.05
C TYR A 235 -11.93 5.16 -10.46
N ASP A 236 -12.81 4.63 -11.32
CA ASP A 236 -12.76 3.26 -11.84
C ASP A 236 -12.15 3.26 -13.24
N TYR A 237 -10.87 2.88 -13.33
CA TYR A 237 -10.13 2.85 -14.60
C TYR A 237 -10.72 1.85 -15.60
N LYS A 238 -11.18 0.70 -15.09
CA LYS A 238 -11.78 -0.38 -15.88
C LYS A 238 -13.28 -0.52 -15.58
N PHE A 239 -14.01 0.56 -15.77
CA PHE A 239 -15.46 0.54 -15.56
C PHE A 239 -16.12 -0.64 -16.31
N PRO A 240 -17.08 -1.38 -15.67
CA PRO A 240 -17.70 -1.12 -14.36
C PRO A 240 -17.16 -1.98 -13.19
N THR A 241 -15.90 -2.38 -13.21
CA THR A 241 -15.36 -3.40 -12.29
C THR A 241 -15.49 -3.01 -10.81
N LEU A 242 -15.00 -1.84 -10.43
CA LEU A 242 -15.11 -1.33 -9.05
C LEU A 242 -16.44 -0.62 -8.80
N ALA A 243 -17.05 -0.07 -9.85
CA ALA A 243 -18.33 0.60 -9.80
C ALA A 243 -19.43 -0.26 -9.18
N THR A 244 -19.56 -1.50 -9.64
CA THR A 244 -20.54 -2.47 -9.15
C THR A 244 -20.35 -2.76 -7.67
N LYS A 245 -19.10 -2.89 -7.22
CA LYS A 245 -18.75 -3.13 -5.81
C LYS A 245 -19.11 -1.93 -4.93
N LEU A 246 -18.77 -0.73 -5.38
CA LEU A 246 -19.11 0.49 -4.65
C LEU A 246 -20.63 0.65 -4.53
N TYR A 247 -21.38 0.39 -5.60
CA TYR A 247 -22.83 0.51 -5.59
C TYR A 247 -23.47 -0.53 -4.67
N TYR A 248 -22.97 -1.76 -4.65
CA TYR A 248 -23.41 -2.79 -3.70
C TYR A 248 -23.21 -2.33 -2.24
N HIS A 249 -22.02 -1.85 -1.88
CA HIS A 249 -21.77 -1.36 -0.52
C HIS A 249 -22.59 -0.14 -0.16
N TYR A 250 -22.85 0.76 -1.11
CA TYR A 250 -23.77 1.87 -0.92
C TYR A 250 -25.17 1.38 -0.56
N LEU A 251 -25.74 0.44 -1.33
CA LEU A 251 -27.08 -0.10 -1.09
C LEU A 251 -27.15 -0.89 0.23
N LYS A 252 -26.16 -1.74 0.48
CA LYS A 252 -26.06 -2.52 1.73
C LYS A 252 -26.11 -1.61 2.96
N ASN A 253 -25.30 -0.56 2.97
CA ASN A 253 -25.22 0.35 4.10
C ASN A 253 -26.42 1.32 4.17
N LYS A 254 -27.00 1.73 3.06
CA LYS A 254 -28.22 2.53 3.01
C LYS A 254 -29.41 1.82 3.65
N ASN A 255 -29.50 0.51 3.47
CA ASN A 255 -30.61 -0.32 3.94
C ASN A 255 -30.37 -0.96 5.33
N ALA A 256 -29.17 -0.84 5.88
CA ALA A 256 -28.83 -1.43 7.17
C ALA A 256 -29.43 -0.63 8.34
N LYS A 257 -30.02 -1.32 9.31
CA LYS A 257 -30.64 -0.70 10.51
C LYS A 257 -29.63 0.06 11.37
N ASP A 258 -28.41 -0.48 11.52
CA ASP A 258 -27.32 0.08 12.34
C ASP A 258 -26.27 0.81 11.49
N SER A 259 -26.70 1.39 10.37
CA SER A 259 -25.80 2.06 9.44
C SER A 259 -25.20 3.33 10.04
N LYS A 260 -23.88 3.51 9.86
CA LYS A 260 -23.19 4.77 10.12
C LYS A 260 -23.27 5.75 8.94
N MET A 261 -23.92 5.37 7.85
CA MET A 261 -24.09 6.21 6.68
C MET A 261 -24.91 7.45 7.01
N PRO A 262 -24.44 8.66 6.66
CA PRO A 262 -25.22 9.89 6.86
C PRO A 262 -26.59 9.83 6.18
N LYS A 263 -27.60 10.38 6.85
CA LYS A 263 -28.96 10.44 6.29
C LYS A 263 -28.96 11.26 5.00
N GLY A 264 -29.70 10.82 4.00
CA GLY A 264 -29.79 11.52 2.72
C GLY A 264 -28.61 11.30 1.78
N MET A 265 -27.69 10.37 2.07
CA MET A 265 -26.58 10.02 1.19
C MET A 265 -27.08 9.65 -0.21
N LYS A 266 -26.60 10.37 -1.21
CA LYS A 266 -26.92 10.14 -2.64
C LYS A 266 -25.83 9.33 -3.30
N PHE A 267 -26.16 8.64 -4.39
CA PHE A 267 -25.18 8.00 -5.28
C PHE A 267 -25.18 8.73 -6.61
N ASN A 268 -24.03 9.22 -7.02
CA ASN A 268 -23.85 9.89 -8.29
C ASN A 268 -22.74 9.22 -9.11
N MET A 269 -22.86 9.28 -10.42
CA MET A 269 -21.89 8.70 -11.33
C MET A 269 -21.69 9.65 -12.52
N ILE A 270 -20.45 9.73 -13.00
CA ILE A 270 -20.07 10.46 -14.21
C ILE A 270 -19.44 9.47 -15.17
N ASN A 271 -20.01 9.40 -16.38
CA ASN A 271 -19.55 8.50 -17.44
C ASN A 271 -19.68 9.20 -18.80
N PHE A 272 -18.55 9.52 -19.41
CA PHE A 272 -18.50 10.20 -20.70
C PHE A 272 -18.72 9.27 -21.90
N VAL A 273 -18.69 7.95 -21.69
CA VAL A 273 -18.96 6.97 -22.77
C VAL A 273 -20.43 6.67 -22.87
N ASP A 274 -21.05 6.35 -21.73
CA ASP A 274 -22.47 6.02 -21.68
C ASP A 274 -23.24 7.01 -20.80
N VAL A 275 -23.82 8.00 -21.46
CA VAL A 275 -24.53 9.11 -20.80
C VAL A 275 -25.76 8.69 -20.00
N GLU A 276 -26.32 7.48 -20.25
CA GLU A 276 -27.43 6.95 -19.46
C GLU A 276 -27.03 6.72 -18.01
N TYR A 277 -25.76 6.33 -17.78
CA TYR A 277 -25.20 6.12 -16.46
C TYR A 277 -24.59 7.38 -15.84
N SER A 278 -24.66 8.54 -16.52
CA SER A 278 -24.01 9.76 -16.04
C SER A 278 -25.00 10.75 -15.47
N ARG A 279 -24.64 11.36 -14.33
CA ARG A 279 -25.19 12.66 -13.94
C ARG A 279 -24.56 13.75 -14.77
N ARG A 280 -25.28 14.85 -14.94
CA ARG A 280 -24.79 16.08 -15.56
C ARG A 280 -24.18 16.97 -14.49
N VAL A 281 -22.97 17.46 -14.73
CA VAL A 281 -22.20 18.25 -13.77
C VAL A 281 -21.51 19.41 -14.45
N ASN A 282 -21.66 20.61 -13.91
CA ASN A 282 -20.93 21.76 -14.41
C ASN A 282 -19.77 22.14 -13.50
N PRO A 283 -18.50 21.84 -13.89
CA PRO A 283 -17.31 22.19 -13.10
C PRO A 283 -16.91 23.67 -13.23
N ILE A 284 -17.52 24.41 -14.16
CA ILE A 284 -17.23 25.82 -14.45
C ILE A 284 -18.41 26.69 -14.01
N GLN A 285 -18.44 27.02 -12.75
CA GLN A 285 -19.47 27.87 -12.16
C GLN A 285 -18.82 28.98 -11.34
N LEU A 286 -19.48 30.12 -11.24
CA LEU A 286 -19.01 31.27 -10.46
C LEU A 286 -18.71 30.92 -8.99
N LYS A 287 -19.45 29.99 -8.40
CA LYS A 287 -19.16 29.49 -7.03
C LYS A 287 -17.80 28.76 -6.90
N TYR A 288 -17.23 28.30 -8.01
CA TYR A 288 -15.92 27.67 -8.06
C TYR A 288 -14.84 28.59 -8.60
N ILE A 289 -15.23 29.53 -9.45
CA ILE A 289 -14.35 30.44 -10.18
C ILE A 289 -14.78 31.89 -9.85
N ASN A 290 -14.45 32.30 -8.63
CA ASN A 290 -14.84 33.61 -8.09
C ASN A 290 -13.81 34.71 -8.39
N ASN A 291 -12.67 34.37 -8.96
CA ASN A 291 -11.62 35.33 -9.34
C ASN A 291 -10.78 34.79 -10.52
N LEU A 292 -9.97 35.68 -11.08
CA LEU A 292 -9.14 35.38 -12.25
C LEU A 292 -8.09 34.28 -11.96
N ALA A 293 -7.57 34.21 -10.74
CA ALA A 293 -6.62 33.18 -10.35
C ALA A 293 -7.25 31.76 -10.37
N ALA A 294 -8.51 31.64 -9.95
CA ALA A 294 -9.23 30.36 -10.01
C ALA A 294 -9.55 29.95 -11.47
N ALA A 295 -9.79 30.94 -12.36
CA ALA A 295 -9.93 30.68 -13.80
C ALA A 295 -8.61 30.19 -14.40
N SER A 296 -7.48 30.83 -14.05
CA SER A 296 -6.14 30.41 -14.49
C SER A 296 -5.77 29.01 -14.00
N GLU A 297 -6.04 28.69 -12.74
CA GLU A 297 -5.81 27.34 -12.20
C GLU A 297 -6.64 26.27 -12.93
N THR A 298 -7.86 26.62 -13.34
CA THR A 298 -8.73 25.70 -14.11
C THR A 298 -8.19 25.47 -15.51
N ALA A 299 -7.77 26.53 -16.18
CA ALA A 299 -7.17 26.47 -17.52
C ALA A 299 -5.87 25.67 -17.50
N GLU A 300 -4.99 25.93 -16.53
CA GLU A 300 -3.75 25.20 -16.32
C GLU A 300 -4.02 23.68 -16.12
N THR A 301 -4.91 23.33 -15.20
CA THR A 301 -5.30 21.94 -14.94
C THR A 301 -5.77 21.22 -16.20
N LEU A 302 -6.64 21.86 -16.98
CA LEU A 302 -7.18 21.26 -18.19
C LEU A 302 -6.10 21.05 -19.25
N LEU A 303 -5.27 22.07 -19.49
CA LEU A 303 -4.22 22.00 -20.50
C LEU A 303 -3.12 21.01 -20.15
N GLU A 304 -2.66 21.00 -18.90
CA GLU A 304 -1.68 20.02 -18.44
C GLU A 304 -2.21 18.58 -18.56
N SER A 305 -3.48 18.37 -18.23
CA SER A 305 -4.12 17.05 -18.38
C SER A 305 -4.20 16.58 -19.83
N LEU A 306 -4.39 17.51 -20.78
CA LEU A 306 -4.43 17.22 -22.23
C LEU A 306 -3.03 17.03 -22.83
N GLN A 307 -2.00 17.61 -22.21
CA GLN A 307 -0.60 17.52 -22.62
C GLN A 307 0.17 16.40 -21.96
N LYS A 308 -0.50 15.61 -21.12
CA LYS A 308 0.06 14.47 -20.39
C LYS A 308 1.07 13.68 -21.23
N GLY A 309 2.25 13.39 -20.66
CA GLY A 309 3.31 12.63 -21.33
C GLY A 309 4.21 13.43 -22.28
N LYS A 310 4.01 14.72 -22.48
CA LYS A 310 4.99 15.57 -23.19
C LYS A 310 6.11 15.95 -22.24
N LYS A 311 7.35 15.62 -22.65
CA LYS A 311 8.55 15.87 -21.84
C LYS A 311 8.68 17.36 -21.48
N GLU A 312 8.98 17.64 -20.21
CA GLU A 312 9.58 18.89 -19.75
C GLU A 312 10.94 19.08 -20.45
N GLY A 313 10.97 19.64 -21.63
CA GLY A 313 12.21 19.76 -22.40
C GLY A 313 12.11 20.70 -23.58
N GLY A 314 11.00 21.37 -23.73
CA GLY A 314 10.83 22.45 -24.69
C GLY A 314 11.65 23.66 -24.27
N GLY A 315 12.39 24.27 -25.20
CA GLY A 315 13.10 25.54 -24.96
C GLY A 315 12.14 26.65 -24.50
N GLY A 316 12.66 27.80 -24.10
CA GLY A 316 11.87 28.92 -23.57
C GLY A 316 10.68 29.37 -24.45
N SER A 317 10.70 29.08 -25.76
CA SER A 317 9.58 29.29 -26.69
C SER A 317 8.36 28.43 -26.37
N ASP A 318 8.55 27.13 -26.07
CA ASP A 318 7.43 26.22 -25.80
C ASP A 318 6.72 26.58 -24.49
N GLN A 319 7.47 27.00 -23.48
CA GLN A 319 6.91 27.48 -22.21
C GLN A 319 6.10 28.76 -22.40
N PHE A 320 6.57 29.68 -23.27
CA PHE A 320 5.84 30.89 -23.61
C PHE A 320 4.50 30.57 -24.26
N PHE A 321 4.48 29.67 -25.26
CA PHE A 321 3.23 29.27 -25.93
C PHE A 321 2.25 28.58 -24.99
N GLN A 322 2.73 27.72 -24.09
CA GLN A 322 1.89 27.07 -23.08
C GLN A 322 1.29 28.07 -22.13
N THR A 323 2.08 28.98 -21.57
CA THR A 323 1.59 30.01 -20.65
C THR A 323 0.56 30.93 -21.34
N SER A 324 0.81 31.25 -22.61
CA SER A 324 -0.15 32.05 -23.42
C SER A 324 -1.46 31.29 -23.60
N ALA A 325 -1.43 30.00 -23.94
CA ALA A 325 -2.64 29.18 -24.07
C ALA A 325 -3.44 29.11 -22.76
N VAL A 326 -2.75 28.97 -21.60
CA VAL A 326 -3.39 29.01 -20.28
C VAL A 326 -4.07 30.35 -20.03
N ASN A 327 -3.38 31.48 -20.29
CA ASN A 327 -3.93 32.80 -20.07
C ASN A 327 -5.16 33.07 -20.97
N PHE A 328 -5.11 32.63 -22.21
CA PHE A 328 -6.23 32.79 -23.13
C PHE A 328 -7.45 31.97 -22.71
N LEU A 329 -7.26 30.71 -22.36
CA LEU A 329 -8.34 29.87 -21.85
C LEU A 329 -8.91 30.41 -20.53
N ALA A 330 -8.05 30.91 -19.64
CA ALA A 330 -8.46 31.54 -18.38
C ALA A 330 -9.34 32.78 -18.62
N ALA A 331 -8.97 33.61 -19.60
CA ALA A 331 -9.78 34.77 -20.00
C ALA A 331 -11.16 34.33 -20.49
N CYS A 332 -11.25 33.29 -21.33
CA CYS A 332 -12.53 32.77 -21.80
C CYS A 332 -13.35 32.21 -20.62
N ILE A 333 -12.77 31.40 -19.76
CA ILE A 333 -13.44 30.81 -18.59
C ILE A 333 -14.00 31.91 -17.69
N TYR A 334 -13.19 32.92 -17.36
CA TYR A 334 -13.60 34.00 -16.47
C TYR A 334 -14.72 34.85 -17.10
N PHE A 335 -14.59 35.21 -18.39
CA PHE A 335 -15.60 35.92 -19.13
C PHE A 335 -16.96 35.21 -19.08
N PHE A 336 -17.00 33.91 -19.42
CA PHE A 336 -18.25 33.14 -19.42
C PHE A 336 -18.85 32.99 -18.03
N CYS A 337 -18.04 32.91 -16.99
CA CYS A 337 -18.51 32.85 -15.58
C CYS A 337 -19.19 34.17 -15.17
N ASN A 338 -18.81 35.31 -15.76
CA ASN A 338 -19.27 36.63 -15.36
C ASN A 338 -20.28 37.25 -16.34
N TRP A 339 -20.44 36.72 -17.57
CA TRP A 339 -21.33 37.29 -18.58
C TRP A 339 -22.80 37.03 -18.25
N GLU A 340 -23.63 38.10 -18.22
CA GLU A 340 -25.07 38.07 -17.92
C GLU A 340 -25.44 37.15 -16.74
N LYS A 341 -24.89 37.45 -15.56
CA LYS A 341 -25.14 36.66 -14.35
C LYS A 341 -26.61 36.55 -14.01
N GLU A 342 -27.08 35.36 -13.78
CA GLU A 342 -28.43 35.00 -13.35
C GLU A 342 -28.43 34.54 -11.89
N PRO A 343 -29.36 35.01 -11.05
CA PRO A 343 -29.46 34.63 -9.63
C PRO A 343 -30.23 33.33 -9.44
N TYR A 344 -29.80 32.55 -8.44
CA TYR A 344 -30.42 31.28 -8.08
C TYR A 344 -30.67 31.21 -6.57
N ASP A 345 -31.74 30.50 -6.18
CA ASP A 345 -32.01 30.15 -4.79
C ASP A 345 -31.16 28.97 -4.28
N LYS A 346 -31.38 28.58 -3.01
CA LYS A 346 -30.67 27.42 -2.37
C LYS A 346 -31.04 26.10 -3.01
N ASP A 347 -32.22 26.02 -3.61
CA ASP A 347 -32.76 24.81 -4.23
C ASP A 347 -32.42 24.71 -5.72
N GLY A 348 -31.67 25.67 -6.26
CA GLY A 348 -31.24 25.68 -7.65
C GLY A 348 -32.26 26.27 -8.61
N ASN A 349 -33.34 26.91 -8.11
CA ASN A 349 -34.31 27.59 -8.98
C ASN A 349 -33.79 28.95 -9.39
N MET A 350 -33.95 29.29 -10.66
CA MET A 350 -33.61 30.60 -11.18
C MET A 350 -34.57 31.65 -10.63
N LEU A 351 -34.01 32.72 -10.11
CA LEU A 351 -34.69 33.91 -9.63
C LEU A 351 -34.71 35.01 -10.72
N ILE A 352 -35.51 36.02 -10.55
CA ILE A 352 -35.65 37.12 -11.50
C ILE A 352 -34.85 38.31 -10.99
N ALA A 353 -33.74 38.64 -11.68
CA ALA A 353 -32.98 39.84 -11.39
C ALA A 353 -33.65 41.06 -12.06
N GLU A 354 -33.87 42.11 -11.28
CA GLU A 354 -34.28 43.39 -11.83
C GLU A 354 -33.12 43.97 -12.66
N LYS A 355 -33.42 44.36 -13.90
CA LYS A 355 -32.44 44.94 -14.82
C LYS A 355 -32.91 46.30 -15.24
N VAL A 356 -32.04 47.31 -15.18
CA VAL A 356 -32.28 48.67 -15.68
C VAL A 356 -31.34 48.93 -16.85
N GLN A 357 -31.87 49.59 -17.86
CA GLN A 357 -31.07 49.92 -19.03
C GLN A 357 -30.12 51.08 -18.68
N ASP A 358 -28.83 50.83 -18.80
CA ASP A 358 -27.80 51.86 -18.67
C ASP A 358 -27.95 52.87 -19.84
N LYS A 359 -28.05 54.15 -19.50
CA LYS A 359 -28.25 55.21 -20.45
C LYS A 359 -27.08 55.49 -21.43
N GLN A 360 -25.85 55.06 -20.99
CA GLN A 360 -24.65 55.26 -21.80
C GLN A 360 -24.33 54.07 -22.71
N THR A 361 -24.48 52.85 -22.18
CA THR A 361 -24.12 51.63 -22.90
C THR A 361 -25.33 50.91 -23.51
N LEU A 362 -26.54 51.37 -23.20
CA LEU A 362 -27.81 50.70 -23.57
C LEU A 362 -27.94 49.26 -23.10
N ARG A 363 -27.03 48.81 -22.23
CA ARG A 363 -27.04 47.46 -21.65
C ARG A 363 -28.03 47.36 -20.50
N MET A 364 -28.66 46.22 -20.36
CA MET A 364 -29.47 45.91 -19.21
C MET A 364 -28.53 45.47 -18.06
N ILE A 365 -28.37 46.36 -17.07
CA ILE A 365 -27.51 46.13 -15.90
C ILE A 365 -28.37 45.68 -14.71
N PRO A 366 -28.02 44.62 -14.00
CA PRO A 366 -28.74 44.20 -12.79
C PRO A 366 -28.67 45.32 -11.73
N THR A 367 -29.80 45.68 -11.14
CA THR A 367 -29.88 46.65 -10.03
C THR A 367 -29.39 46.05 -8.71
N GLY A 368 -29.19 44.74 -8.65
CA GLY A 368 -28.88 44.00 -7.43
C GLY A 368 -30.14 43.47 -6.71
N ARG A 369 -31.34 43.95 -7.09
CA ARG A 369 -32.57 43.40 -6.53
C ARG A 369 -33.00 42.16 -7.27
N VAL A 370 -33.42 41.15 -6.51
CA VAL A 370 -33.80 39.84 -7.05
C VAL A 370 -35.14 39.44 -6.49
N PHE A 371 -35.98 38.86 -7.33
CA PHE A 371 -37.34 38.47 -7.01
C PHE A 371 -37.55 36.99 -7.26
N ASP A 372 -38.40 36.37 -6.42
CA ASP A 372 -38.90 35.03 -6.68
C ASP A 372 -39.97 35.03 -7.78
N LYS A 373 -40.44 33.84 -8.16
CA LYS A 373 -41.52 33.68 -9.15
C LYS A 373 -42.86 34.27 -8.71
N MET A 374 -43.00 34.58 -7.43
CA MET A 374 -44.21 35.18 -6.84
C MET A 374 -44.08 36.72 -6.74
N GLY A 375 -42.94 37.31 -7.12
CA GLY A 375 -42.69 38.74 -7.08
C GLY A 375 -42.21 39.26 -5.72
N ASN A 376 -41.83 38.40 -4.79
CA ASN A 376 -41.23 38.82 -3.53
C ASN A 376 -39.73 39.06 -3.70
N GLU A 377 -39.20 40.13 -3.09
CA GLU A 377 -37.76 40.39 -3.08
C GLU A 377 -37.05 39.40 -2.18
N VAL A 378 -36.05 38.69 -2.72
CA VAL A 378 -35.30 37.62 -2.04
C VAL A 378 -33.81 37.76 -2.29
N GLU A 379 -32.99 37.33 -1.33
CA GLU A 379 -31.54 37.24 -1.51
C GLU A 379 -31.18 35.98 -2.29
N PRO A 380 -30.45 36.09 -3.42
CA PRO A 380 -29.99 34.93 -4.16
C PRO A 380 -28.93 34.16 -3.33
N ALA A 381 -29.00 32.84 -3.39
CA ALA A 381 -27.99 31.97 -2.76
C ALA A 381 -26.66 32.02 -3.52
N TYR A 382 -26.73 32.13 -4.85
CA TYR A 382 -25.57 32.25 -5.74
C TYR A 382 -25.97 32.83 -7.10
N TRP A 383 -24.95 33.24 -7.83
CA TRP A 383 -25.09 33.74 -9.22
C TRP A 383 -24.35 32.81 -10.17
N LEU A 384 -24.86 32.61 -11.38
CA LEU A 384 -24.20 31.89 -12.45
C LEU A 384 -24.19 32.73 -13.72
N GLY A 385 -23.09 32.72 -14.46
CA GLY A 385 -23.05 33.24 -15.80
C GLY A 385 -24.03 32.49 -16.70
N LYS A 386 -24.71 33.19 -17.59
CA LYS A 386 -25.75 32.62 -18.46
C LYS A 386 -25.26 31.42 -19.28
N TYR A 387 -24.01 31.45 -19.73
CA TYR A 387 -23.36 30.39 -20.51
C TYR A 387 -22.07 29.86 -19.83
N SER A 388 -22.06 29.88 -18.51
CA SER A 388 -20.92 29.46 -17.69
C SER A 388 -20.80 27.94 -17.66
N ASP A 389 -20.42 27.33 -18.76
CA ASP A 389 -20.10 25.91 -18.85
C ASP A 389 -19.03 25.62 -19.90
N MET A 390 -18.46 24.41 -19.86
CA MET A 390 -17.42 24.01 -20.78
C MET A 390 -17.87 23.90 -22.24
N PRO A 391 -19.06 23.39 -22.58
CA PRO A 391 -19.59 23.35 -23.93
C PRO A 391 -19.61 24.71 -24.65
N HIS A 392 -20.12 25.76 -23.97
CA HIS A 392 -20.15 27.09 -24.54
C HIS A 392 -18.74 27.66 -24.75
N ILE A 393 -17.83 27.46 -23.81
CA ILE A 393 -16.43 27.87 -23.94
C ILE A 393 -15.76 27.17 -25.13
N LEU A 394 -15.92 25.84 -25.25
CA LEU A 394 -15.36 25.07 -26.37
C LEU A 394 -15.93 25.50 -27.72
N SER A 395 -17.22 25.77 -27.78
CA SER A 395 -17.86 26.29 -28.99
C SER A 395 -17.35 27.69 -29.36
N PHE A 396 -17.18 28.58 -28.36
CA PHE A 396 -16.64 29.93 -28.56
C PHE A 396 -15.18 29.90 -29.05
N LEU A 397 -14.35 29.01 -28.58
CA LEU A 397 -12.95 28.84 -29.03
C LEU A 397 -12.83 28.47 -30.51
N ASN A 398 -13.89 28.00 -31.15
CA ASN A 398 -13.92 27.69 -32.60
C ASN A 398 -14.22 28.89 -33.48
N GLU A 399 -14.64 30.02 -32.89
CA GLU A 399 -14.91 31.25 -33.63
C GLU A 399 -13.64 31.93 -34.16
N SER A 400 -13.76 32.94 -35.03
CA SER A 400 -12.59 33.68 -35.55
C SER A 400 -11.85 34.42 -34.42
N TYR A 401 -10.54 34.54 -34.49
CA TYR A 401 -9.76 35.26 -33.48
C TYR A 401 -10.25 36.69 -33.30
N GLN A 402 -10.57 37.36 -34.41
CA GLN A 402 -11.12 38.71 -34.37
C GLN A 402 -12.39 38.77 -33.54
N THR A 403 -13.33 37.87 -33.78
CA THR A 403 -14.60 37.77 -33.03
C THR A 403 -14.36 37.49 -31.55
N ILE A 404 -13.45 36.58 -31.26
CA ILE A 404 -13.12 36.22 -29.87
C ILE A 404 -12.57 37.44 -29.12
N PHE A 405 -11.59 38.14 -29.69
CA PHE A 405 -11.01 39.31 -29.04
C PHE A 405 -12.02 40.47 -28.93
N GLU A 406 -12.86 40.68 -29.93
CA GLU A 406 -13.95 41.66 -29.88
C GLU A 406 -14.90 41.42 -28.69
N VAL A 407 -15.17 40.14 -28.39
CA VAL A 407 -16.04 39.77 -27.28
C VAL A 407 -15.29 39.92 -25.94
N LEU A 408 -14.07 39.34 -25.80
CA LEU A 408 -13.33 39.39 -24.56
C LEU A 408 -12.93 40.78 -24.11
N GLU A 409 -12.62 41.68 -25.06
CA GLU A 409 -12.29 43.10 -24.78
C GLU A 409 -13.45 43.89 -24.18
N THR A 410 -14.67 43.37 -24.18
CA THR A 410 -15.80 43.99 -23.49
C THR A 410 -15.76 43.89 -21.99
N ASP A 411 -14.91 43.02 -21.45
CA ASP A 411 -14.69 42.82 -20.01
C ASP A 411 -13.29 43.33 -19.63
N ASN A 412 -13.24 44.42 -18.88
CA ASN A 412 -11.99 45.02 -18.44
C ASN A 412 -11.18 44.14 -17.46
N GLU A 413 -11.83 43.20 -16.77
CA GLU A 413 -11.16 42.34 -15.81
C GLU A 413 -10.27 41.29 -16.49
N VAL A 414 -10.59 40.90 -17.74
CA VAL A 414 -9.77 39.93 -18.50
C VAL A 414 -8.65 40.59 -19.29
N ALA A 415 -8.66 41.93 -19.44
CA ALA A 415 -7.67 42.67 -20.22
C ALA A 415 -6.20 42.35 -19.90
N PRO A 416 -5.78 42.15 -18.62
CA PRO A 416 -4.40 41.80 -18.31
C PRO A 416 -3.95 40.48 -18.95
N LEU A 417 -4.84 39.50 -19.13
CA LEU A 417 -4.53 38.23 -19.76
C LEU A 417 -4.44 38.30 -21.26
N LEU A 418 -5.05 39.34 -21.87
CA LEU A 418 -5.09 39.51 -23.32
C LEU A 418 -3.93 40.33 -23.89
N GLY A 419 -3.15 41.01 -23.03
CA GLY A 419 -2.10 41.93 -23.46
C GLY A 419 -1.14 41.38 -24.52
N PRO A 420 -0.55 40.20 -24.33
CA PRO A 420 0.35 39.58 -25.29
C PRO A 420 -0.30 39.35 -26.68
N PHE A 421 -1.58 38.99 -26.69
CA PHE A 421 -2.32 38.66 -27.92
C PHE A 421 -2.77 39.93 -28.67
N GLN A 422 -3.15 40.96 -27.94
CA GLN A 422 -3.57 42.25 -28.55
C GLN A 422 -2.44 42.85 -29.38
N THR A 423 -1.19 42.74 -28.94
CA THR A 423 -0.04 43.23 -29.70
C THR A 423 0.13 42.45 -31.01
N ALA A 424 0.01 41.12 -30.98
CA ALA A 424 0.08 40.27 -32.15
C ALA A 424 -1.08 40.58 -33.13
N LEU A 425 -2.29 40.79 -32.61
CA LEU A 425 -3.47 41.11 -33.42
C LEU A 425 -3.32 42.48 -34.11
N LYS A 426 -2.92 43.51 -33.36
CA LYS A 426 -2.69 44.86 -33.90
C LYS A 426 -1.63 44.91 -34.98
N ASN A 427 -0.56 44.13 -34.82
CA ASN A 427 0.53 44.03 -35.77
C ASN A 427 0.22 43.07 -36.93
N ARG A 428 -0.95 42.45 -36.97
CA ARG A 428 -1.38 41.44 -37.95
C ARG A 428 -0.41 40.23 -38.02
N ALA A 429 0.22 39.91 -36.88
CA ALA A 429 1.14 38.80 -36.76
C ALA A 429 0.37 37.47 -36.54
N MET A 430 -0.37 37.04 -37.58
CA MET A 430 -1.29 35.89 -37.49
C MET A 430 -0.58 34.60 -37.21
N GLU A 431 0.64 34.39 -37.71
CA GLU A 431 1.46 33.18 -37.41
C GLU A 431 1.80 33.09 -35.93
N GLN A 432 2.13 34.23 -35.29
CA GLN A 432 2.40 34.27 -33.86
C GLN A 432 1.13 33.99 -33.05
N LEU A 433 0.01 34.55 -33.46
CA LEU A 433 -1.29 34.35 -32.84
C LEU A 433 -1.73 32.88 -32.93
N GLU A 434 -1.53 32.28 -34.12
CA GLU A 434 -1.81 30.86 -34.34
C GLU A 434 -0.89 29.97 -33.49
N GLY A 435 0.40 30.31 -33.33
CA GLY A 435 1.29 29.61 -32.43
C GLY A 435 0.83 29.64 -30.97
N MET A 436 0.31 30.77 -30.49
CA MET A 436 -0.18 30.94 -29.12
C MET A 436 -1.52 30.23 -28.86
N ILE A 437 -2.47 30.28 -29.78
CA ILE A 437 -3.85 29.85 -29.59
C ILE A 437 -4.16 28.55 -30.34
N GLY A 438 -3.51 28.32 -31.49
CA GLY A 438 -3.74 27.13 -32.33
C GLY A 438 -3.50 25.82 -31.57
N THR A 439 -2.45 25.76 -30.76
CA THR A 439 -2.19 24.60 -29.89
C THR A 439 -3.36 24.35 -28.93
N LEU A 440 -3.92 25.40 -28.33
CA LEU A 440 -5.10 25.30 -27.46
C LEU A 440 -6.30 24.70 -28.22
N ARG A 441 -6.56 25.21 -29.44
CA ARG A 441 -7.67 24.71 -30.26
C ARG A 441 -7.53 23.24 -30.61
N VAL A 442 -6.32 22.79 -30.96
CA VAL A 442 -6.05 21.39 -31.26
C VAL A 442 -6.36 20.50 -30.06
N TYR A 443 -5.96 20.92 -28.85
CA TYR A 443 -6.25 20.16 -27.64
C TYR A 443 -7.73 20.18 -27.27
N THR A 444 -8.34 21.35 -27.27
CA THR A 444 -9.73 21.53 -26.83
C THR A 444 -10.75 20.96 -27.81
N SER A 445 -10.44 20.92 -29.12
CA SER A 445 -11.32 20.32 -30.14
C SER A 445 -11.60 18.82 -29.85
N ARG A 446 -10.65 18.10 -29.26
CA ARG A 446 -10.84 16.70 -28.87
C ARG A 446 -11.89 16.52 -27.77
N LEU A 447 -12.13 17.56 -26.96
CA LEU A 447 -13.11 17.53 -25.88
C LEU A 447 -14.53 17.82 -26.38
N ALA A 448 -14.68 18.34 -27.59
CA ALA A 448 -15.96 18.77 -28.16
C ALA A 448 -16.77 17.58 -28.72
N THR A 449 -17.14 16.63 -27.84
CA THR A 449 -18.00 15.50 -28.18
C THR A 449 -19.46 15.79 -27.76
N LYS A 450 -20.42 15.12 -28.39
CA LYS A 450 -21.85 15.27 -28.03
C LYS A 450 -22.12 14.88 -26.59
N GLU A 451 -21.40 13.83 -26.10
CA GLU A 451 -21.48 13.31 -24.75
C GLU A 451 -20.91 14.31 -23.72
N SER A 452 -19.74 14.90 -23.98
CA SER A 452 -19.15 15.90 -23.09
C SER A 452 -19.99 17.16 -23.01
N TYR A 453 -20.58 17.60 -24.13
CA TYR A 453 -21.50 18.75 -24.18
C TYR A 453 -22.79 18.47 -23.37
N TRP A 454 -23.32 17.26 -23.43
CA TRP A 454 -24.46 16.86 -22.62
C TRP A 454 -24.16 16.87 -21.14
N ILE A 455 -23.04 16.26 -20.75
CA ILE A 455 -22.68 16.07 -19.32
C ILE A 455 -22.30 17.41 -18.67
N PHE A 456 -21.55 18.26 -19.35
CA PHE A 456 -21.06 19.52 -18.80
C PHE A 456 -21.99 20.73 -18.99
N HIS A 457 -23.12 20.54 -19.63
CA HIS A 457 -24.07 21.65 -19.87
C HIS A 457 -24.59 22.25 -18.55
N LYS A 458 -24.74 23.56 -18.51
CA LYS A 458 -25.19 24.33 -17.33
C LYS A 458 -26.54 23.88 -16.76
N ASP A 459 -27.50 23.50 -17.64
CA ASP A 459 -28.82 23.00 -17.26
C ASP A 459 -28.81 21.55 -16.80
N GLY A 460 -27.72 21.13 -16.23
CA GLY A 460 -27.55 19.78 -15.69
C GLY A 460 -28.28 19.54 -14.38
N ASP A 461 -28.03 18.37 -13.82
CA ASP A 461 -28.58 17.97 -12.52
C ASP A 461 -28.06 18.89 -11.41
N ASP A 462 -28.88 19.09 -10.39
CA ASP A 462 -28.44 19.73 -9.15
C ASP A 462 -27.49 18.79 -8.37
N PHE A 463 -26.23 18.83 -8.75
CA PHE A 463 -25.16 18.02 -8.17
C PHE A 463 -23.95 18.89 -7.81
N ASP A 464 -23.68 19.03 -6.51
CA ASP A 464 -22.48 19.73 -6.04
C ASP A 464 -21.33 18.75 -5.85
N LEU A 465 -20.15 19.10 -6.35
CA LEU A 465 -18.91 18.35 -6.16
C LEU A 465 -18.40 18.35 -4.71
N LYS A 466 -19.04 19.09 -3.78
CA LYS A 466 -18.75 19.00 -2.35
C LYS A 466 -19.43 17.78 -1.72
N VAL A 467 -18.97 16.58 -2.08
CA VAL A 467 -19.52 15.29 -1.61
C VAL A 467 -19.49 15.13 -0.09
N SER A 468 -18.62 15.89 0.59
CA SER A 468 -18.43 15.90 2.04
C SER A 468 -19.42 16.77 2.81
N ASP A 469 -20.37 17.41 2.16
CA ASP A 469 -21.34 18.27 2.84
C ASP A 469 -22.32 17.43 3.66
N PRO A 470 -22.42 17.63 4.99
CA PRO A 470 -23.38 16.92 5.82
C PRO A 470 -24.86 17.13 5.42
N LYS A 471 -25.16 18.27 4.76
CA LYS A 471 -26.53 18.56 4.30
C LYS A 471 -26.90 17.84 3.01
N ASN A 472 -25.90 17.59 2.15
CA ASN A 472 -26.11 16.92 0.87
C ASN A 472 -24.97 15.89 0.60
N PRO A 473 -24.81 14.89 1.48
CA PRO A 473 -23.72 13.93 1.35
C PRO A 473 -23.91 13.03 0.13
N SER A 474 -22.83 12.69 -0.55
CA SER A 474 -22.93 11.84 -1.73
C SER A 474 -21.71 10.94 -1.95
N TYR A 475 -21.96 9.80 -2.60
CA TYR A 475 -20.93 9.03 -3.30
C TYR A 475 -20.79 9.57 -4.71
N LEU A 476 -19.58 9.55 -5.21
CA LEU A 476 -19.29 9.90 -6.61
C LEU A 476 -18.43 8.80 -7.23
N LEU A 477 -18.96 8.18 -8.26
CA LEU A 477 -18.22 7.30 -9.14
C LEU A 477 -17.82 8.08 -10.39
N ILE A 478 -16.56 7.97 -10.78
CA ILE A 478 -16.02 8.54 -12.01
C ILE A 478 -15.53 7.38 -12.87
N ALA A 479 -16.24 7.15 -13.98
CA ALA A 479 -15.92 6.08 -14.91
C ALA A 479 -14.84 6.53 -15.91
N ASN A 480 -13.97 5.59 -16.28
CA ASN A 480 -13.02 5.75 -17.38
C ASN A 480 -13.21 4.63 -18.41
N ASP A 481 -12.69 4.89 -19.61
CA ASP A 481 -12.56 3.89 -20.67
C ASP A 481 -11.12 3.88 -21.16
N PRO A 482 -10.42 2.72 -21.05
CA PRO A 482 -9.05 2.60 -21.52
C PRO A 482 -8.83 2.93 -23.02
N GLU A 483 -9.86 2.75 -23.85
CA GLU A 483 -9.76 3.06 -25.29
C GLU A 483 -9.76 4.57 -25.58
N MET A 484 -10.38 5.37 -24.71
CA MET A 484 -10.47 6.84 -24.85
C MET A 484 -9.78 7.59 -23.71
N GLU A 485 -8.81 6.96 -23.06
CA GLU A 485 -8.13 7.47 -21.86
C GLU A 485 -7.66 8.91 -21.96
N SER A 486 -7.06 9.31 -23.07
CA SER A 486 -6.46 10.64 -23.23
C SER A 486 -7.49 11.79 -23.19
N ILE A 487 -8.71 11.53 -23.64
CA ILE A 487 -9.81 12.51 -23.70
C ILE A 487 -10.58 12.47 -22.38
N ILE A 488 -11.05 11.28 -22.00
CA ILE A 488 -11.87 11.09 -20.80
C ILE A 488 -11.03 11.38 -19.54
N GLY A 489 -9.75 11.04 -19.54
CA GLY A 489 -8.83 11.33 -18.44
C GLY A 489 -8.72 12.82 -18.17
N ALA A 490 -8.68 13.68 -19.21
CA ALA A 490 -8.63 15.13 -19.04
C ALA A 490 -9.97 15.71 -18.49
N LEU A 491 -11.11 15.21 -18.97
CA LEU A 491 -12.42 15.59 -18.45
C LEU A 491 -12.60 15.16 -16.99
N ASN A 492 -12.20 13.96 -16.67
CA ASN A 492 -12.22 13.43 -15.30
C ASN A 492 -11.26 14.18 -14.37
N ALA A 493 -10.07 14.58 -14.86
CA ALA A 493 -9.13 15.40 -14.11
C ALA A 493 -9.72 16.75 -13.72
N LEU A 494 -10.44 17.41 -14.61
CA LEU A 494 -11.13 18.66 -14.32
C LEU A 494 -12.13 18.50 -13.17
N ILE A 495 -12.94 17.44 -13.20
CA ILE A 495 -13.94 17.15 -12.17
C ILE A 495 -13.25 16.87 -10.84
N LEU A 496 -12.23 15.99 -10.83
CA LEU A 496 -11.52 15.62 -9.61
C LEU A 496 -10.79 16.82 -8.98
N ASN A 497 -10.14 17.66 -9.76
CA ASN A 497 -9.49 18.86 -9.24
C ASN A 497 -10.49 19.84 -8.60
N ARG A 498 -11.68 19.98 -9.19
CA ARG A 498 -12.77 20.77 -8.58
C ARG A 498 -13.29 20.13 -7.29
N LEU A 499 -13.56 18.84 -7.31
CA LEU A 499 -14.00 18.09 -6.14
C LEU A 499 -13.00 18.23 -4.99
N VAL A 500 -11.72 18.07 -5.27
CA VAL A 500 -10.65 18.17 -4.26
C VAL A 500 -10.61 19.54 -3.62
N THR A 501 -10.71 20.60 -4.40
CA THR A 501 -10.77 21.96 -3.85
C THR A 501 -11.98 22.12 -2.94
N ARG A 502 -13.12 21.51 -3.26
CA ARG A 502 -14.36 21.59 -2.48
C ARG A 502 -14.31 20.77 -1.18
N VAL A 503 -13.80 19.54 -1.23
CA VAL A 503 -13.73 18.67 -0.04
C VAL A 503 -12.61 19.09 0.93
N ASN A 504 -11.60 19.79 0.43
CA ASN A 504 -10.48 20.28 1.24
C ASN A 504 -10.75 21.63 1.93
N THR A 505 -11.99 22.03 2.04
CA THR A 505 -12.45 23.27 2.70
C THR A 505 -13.46 22.97 3.79
N GLY A 506 -13.55 23.84 4.81
CA GLY A 506 -14.55 23.71 5.88
C GLY A 506 -14.13 22.80 7.01
N GLN A 507 -12.93 22.99 7.57
CA GLN A 507 -12.37 22.20 8.67
C GLN A 507 -13.38 21.89 9.79
N GLY A 508 -13.46 20.61 10.17
CA GLY A 508 -14.31 20.14 11.27
C GLY A 508 -15.82 20.03 10.98
N LYS A 509 -16.29 20.55 9.84
CA LYS A 509 -17.72 20.52 9.46
C LYS A 509 -18.07 19.45 8.42
N ASN A 510 -17.07 18.85 7.79
CA ASN A 510 -17.25 17.87 6.73
C ASN A 510 -17.42 16.45 7.28
N ILE A 511 -18.18 15.62 6.59
CA ILE A 511 -18.14 14.18 6.81
C ILE A 511 -16.80 13.62 6.29
N PRO A 512 -16.29 12.52 6.87
CA PRO A 512 -15.09 11.88 6.36
C PRO A 512 -15.27 11.50 4.89
N THR A 513 -14.26 11.77 4.07
CA THR A 513 -14.30 11.49 2.63
C THR A 513 -13.18 10.53 2.25
N SER A 514 -13.47 9.55 1.42
CA SER A 514 -12.50 8.61 0.86
C SER A 514 -12.39 8.82 -0.64
N ILE A 515 -11.24 9.30 -1.11
CA ILE A 515 -10.91 9.42 -2.53
C ILE A 515 -10.05 8.23 -2.91
N ILE A 516 -10.54 7.40 -3.81
CA ILE A 516 -9.88 6.17 -4.27
C ILE A 516 -9.66 6.29 -5.78
N VAL A 517 -8.41 6.26 -6.19
CA VAL A 517 -7.98 6.29 -7.59
C VAL A 517 -7.30 4.97 -7.90
N ASP A 518 -7.92 4.11 -8.71
CA ASP A 518 -7.41 2.77 -9.02
C ASP A 518 -6.09 2.81 -9.81
N GLU A 519 -5.97 3.73 -10.78
CA GLU A 519 -4.78 3.85 -11.64
C GLU A 519 -4.45 5.34 -11.86
N LEU A 520 -3.60 5.89 -11.01
CA LEU A 520 -3.25 7.32 -11.04
C LEU A 520 -2.57 7.78 -12.34
N PRO A 521 -1.67 7.01 -12.98
CA PRO A 521 -1.04 7.41 -14.22
C PRO A 521 -2.01 7.66 -15.39
N THR A 522 -3.23 7.14 -15.33
CA THR A 522 -4.25 7.37 -16.38
C THR A 522 -4.93 8.73 -16.26
N LEU A 523 -4.66 9.43 -15.17
CA LEU A 523 -5.30 10.68 -14.81
C LEU A 523 -4.24 11.71 -14.37
N TYR A 524 -4.22 12.89 -14.98
CA TYR A 524 -3.36 13.95 -14.48
C TYR A 524 -4.05 14.70 -13.32
N PHE A 525 -3.64 14.39 -12.10
CA PHE A 525 -4.20 14.99 -10.90
C PHE A 525 -3.29 16.12 -10.40
N HIS A 526 -3.53 17.31 -10.94
CA HIS A 526 -2.74 18.50 -10.61
C HIS A 526 -2.68 18.75 -9.08
N LYS A 527 -1.48 19.06 -8.58
CA LYS A 527 -1.25 19.40 -7.14
C LYS A 527 -1.72 18.36 -6.12
N ILE A 528 -1.81 17.07 -6.51
CA ILE A 528 -2.24 15.99 -5.60
C ILE A 528 -1.42 15.93 -4.30
N HIS A 529 -0.14 16.25 -4.35
CA HIS A 529 0.73 16.33 -3.17
C HIS A 529 0.24 17.35 -2.13
N ARG A 530 -0.35 18.48 -2.59
CA ARG A 530 -0.96 19.47 -1.68
C ARG A 530 -2.21 18.93 -1.01
N LEU A 531 -3.04 18.19 -1.75
CA LEU A 531 -4.20 17.54 -1.15
C LEU A 531 -3.77 16.61 -0.03
N ILE A 532 -2.84 15.70 -0.29
CA ILE A 532 -2.40 14.72 0.72
C ILE A 532 -1.85 15.44 1.96
N GLY A 533 -1.08 16.52 1.77
CA GLY A 533 -0.52 17.31 2.87
C GLY A 533 -1.56 18.04 3.74
N THR A 534 -2.68 18.47 3.16
CA THR A 534 -3.73 19.28 3.82
C THR A 534 -5.00 18.50 4.15
N ALA A 535 -5.19 17.34 3.54
CA ALA A 535 -6.40 16.52 3.64
C ALA A 535 -6.73 16.04 5.05
N ARG A 536 -5.71 15.86 5.89
CA ARG A 536 -5.86 15.33 7.26
C ARG A 536 -6.81 16.18 8.11
N SER A 537 -6.67 17.50 8.09
CA SER A 537 -7.52 18.42 8.85
C SER A 537 -8.98 18.43 8.40
N ASN A 538 -9.24 18.06 7.15
CA ASN A 538 -10.56 17.95 6.55
C ASN A 538 -11.11 16.52 6.55
N LYS A 539 -10.42 15.56 7.15
CA LYS A 539 -10.78 14.13 7.20
C LYS A 539 -10.94 13.51 5.79
N VAL A 540 -10.04 13.84 4.87
CA VAL A 540 -10.02 13.26 3.53
C VAL A 540 -8.94 12.18 3.46
N SER A 541 -9.36 10.94 3.24
CA SER A 541 -8.49 9.80 2.96
C SER A 541 -8.24 9.72 1.45
N VAL A 542 -6.98 9.65 1.05
CA VAL A 542 -6.58 9.57 -0.35
C VAL A 542 -5.85 8.25 -0.57
N THR A 543 -6.41 7.39 -1.41
CA THR A 543 -5.85 6.08 -1.77
C THR A 543 -5.57 6.08 -3.26
N LEU A 544 -4.30 5.91 -3.63
CA LEU A 544 -3.82 6.10 -4.99
C LEU A 544 -3.13 4.82 -5.48
N GLY A 545 -3.67 4.25 -6.55
CA GLY A 545 -3.10 3.09 -7.22
C GLY A 545 -2.18 3.48 -8.35
N PHE A 546 -1.08 2.74 -8.52
CA PHE A 546 -0.25 2.76 -9.70
C PHE A 546 0.50 1.42 -9.84
N GLN A 547 1.11 1.18 -10.99
CA GLN A 547 1.79 -0.09 -11.22
C GLN A 547 3.26 -0.02 -10.86
N GLU A 548 3.99 0.95 -11.42
CA GLU A 548 5.44 1.10 -11.28
C GLU A 548 5.84 2.58 -11.24
N LEU A 549 6.91 2.92 -10.53
CA LEU A 549 7.42 4.30 -10.42
C LEU A 549 7.80 4.93 -11.76
N PRO A 550 8.45 4.24 -12.72
CA PRO A 550 8.74 4.83 -14.03
C PRO A 550 7.52 5.31 -14.79
N GLN A 551 6.37 4.64 -14.63
CA GLN A 551 5.10 5.07 -15.23
C GLN A 551 4.63 6.40 -14.63
N LEU A 552 4.74 6.52 -13.30
CA LEU A 552 4.41 7.76 -12.59
C LEU A 552 5.38 8.91 -12.95
N GLU A 553 6.68 8.59 -13.14
CA GLU A 553 7.69 9.55 -13.58
C GLU A 553 7.43 10.06 -14.99
N ALA A 554 6.98 9.19 -15.90
CA ALA A 554 6.63 9.57 -17.27
C ALA A 554 5.51 10.61 -17.33
N ASP A 555 4.52 10.54 -16.43
CA ASP A 555 3.34 11.39 -16.45
C ASP A 555 3.50 12.68 -15.61
N TYR A 556 4.20 12.60 -14.46
CA TYR A 556 4.33 13.71 -13.51
C TYR A 556 5.74 14.35 -13.49
N GLY A 557 6.67 13.82 -14.27
CA GLY A 557 8.07 14.20 -14.21
C GLY A 557 8.75 13.72 -12.93
N LYS A 558 10.09 13.69 -12.91
CA LYS A 558 10.88 13.19 -11.77
C LYS A 558 10.61 13.96 -10.47
N VAL A 559 10.54 15.29 -10.56
CA VAL A 559 10.30 16.16 -9.39
C VAL A 559 8.85 16.00 -8.89
N GLY A 560 7.87 15.91 -9.79
CA GLY A 560 6.47 15.67 -9.46
C GLY A 560 6.29 14.33 -8.76
N MET A 561 6.82 13.25 -9.33
CA MET A 561 6.80 11.92 -8.73
C MET A 561 7.39 11.92 -7.32
N GLN A 562 8.60 12.50 -7.13
CA GLN A 562 9.23 12.56 -5.81
C GLN A 562 8.39 13.32 -4.78
N LYS A 563 7.80 14.47 -5.17
CA LYS A 563 6.87 15.21 -4.28
C LYS A 563 5.68 14.37 -3.85
N ILE A 564 5.14 13.58 -4.77
CA ILE A 564 3.96 12.77 -4.53
C ILE A 564 4.29 11.59 -3.60
N ILE A 565 5.34 10.80 -3.91
CA ILE A 565 5.68 9.60 -3.13
C ILE A 565 6.14 9.91 -1.70
N THR A 566 6.75 11.07 -1.45
CA THR A 566 7.24 11.46 -0.11
C THR A 566 6.15 11.99 0.82
N THR A 567 4.98 12.36 0.30
CA THR A 567 3.87 12.91 1.12
C THR A 567 2.96 11.83 1.72
N VAL A 568 3.03 10.60 1.25
CA VAL A 568 2.14 9.51 1.68
C VAL A 568 2.74 8.74 2.85
N GLY A 569 1.92 8.48 3.86
CA GLY A 569 2.36 7.77 5.08
C GLY A 569 2.17 6.26 5.05
N ASN A 570 1.24 5.74 4.24
CA ASN A 570 0.97 4.30 4.13
C ASN A 570 1.36 3.81 2.73
N VAL A 571 2.13 2.75 2.68
CA VAL A 571 2.53 2.11 1.41
C VAL A 571 2.16 0.64 1.48
N VAL A 572 1.34 0.18 0.53
CA VAL A 572 0.95 -1.23 0.37
C VAL A 572 1.26 -1.64 -1.05
N SER A 573 2.13 -2.61 -1.21
CA SER A 573 2.57 -3.09 -2.52
C SER A 573 2.24 -4.57 -2.71
N GLY A 574 1.76 -4.92 -3.90
CA GLY A 574 1.87 -6.27 -4.44
C GLY A 574 3.24 -6.48 -5.08
N SER A 575 3.37 -7.46 -5.99
CA SER A 575 4.62 -7.66 -6.74
C SER A 575 4.93 -6.46 -7.64
N ALA A 576 6.21 -6.11 -7.73
CA ALA A 576 6.75 -5.07 -8.60
C ALA A 576 7.91 -5.64 -9.44
N ARG A 577 8.22 -5.03 -10.57
CA ARG A 577 9.25 -5.53 -11.48
C ARG A 577 10.30 -4.51 -11.88
N SER A 578 9.96 -3.21 -11.93
CA SER A 578 10.94 -2.20 -12.27
C SER A 578 12.00 -2.06 -11.17
N LYS A 579 13.24 -1.86 -11.57
CA LYS A 579 14.37 -1.71 -10.64
C LYS A 579 14.12 -0.56 -9.66
N GLU A 580 13.64 0.57 -10.16
CA GLU A 580 13.36 1.77 -9.38
C GLU A 580 12.31 1.54 -8.30
N THR A 581 11.21 0.85 -8.64
CA THR A 581 10.15 0.50 -7.68
C THR A 581 10.64 -0.50 -6.64
N LEU A 582 11.41 -1.50 -7.07
CA LEU A 582 11.97 -2.52 -6.18
C LEU A 582 13.01 -1.92 -5.22
N GLU A 583 13.89 -1.05 -5.70
CA GLU A 583 14.87 -0.33 -4.87
C GLU A 583 14.19 0.60 -3.88
N TRP A 584 13.18 1.36 -4.31
CA TRP A 584 12.39 2.20 -3.43
C TRP A 584 11.70 1.39 -2.31
N LEU A 585 11.03 0.30 -2.64
CA LEU A 585 10.38 -0.56 -1.65
C LEU A 585 11.39 -1.19 -0.70
N SER A 586 12.47 -1.79 -1.23
CA SER A 586 13.45 -2.52 -0.43
C SER A 586 14.31 -1.59 0.45
N SER A 587 14.73 -0.44 -0.06
CA SER A 587 15.69 0.44 0.61
C SER A 587 15.01 1.54 1.42
N ASP A 588 14.00 2.23 0.84
CA ASP A 588 13.39 3.40 1.49
C ASP A 588 12.23 2.99 2.41
N ILE A 589 11.38 2.06 1.97
CA ILE A 589 10.23 1.60 2.75
C ILE A 589 10.65 0.57 3.80
N PHE A 590 11.34 -0.49 3.41
CA PHE A 590 11.77 -1.53 4.34
C PHE A 590 13.05 -1.17 5.08
N GLY A 591 13.99 -0.49 4.41
CA GLY A 591 15.27 -0.13 4.99
C GLY A 591 16.19 -1.34 5.21
N LYS A 592 17.29 -1.07 5.91
CA LYS A 592 18.30 -2.08 6.22
C LYS A 592 18.25 -2.46 7.68
N VAL A 593 18.59 -3.72 7.97
CA VAL A 593 18.73 -4.26 9.32
C VAL A 593 20.14 -4.82 9.49
N VAL A 594 20.66 -4.72 10.70
CA VAL A 594 21.95 -5.31 11.04
C VAL A 594 21.75 -6.81 11.16
N GLN A 595 22.43 -7.58 10.31
CA GLN A 595 22.48 -9.03 10.37
C GLN A 595 23.86 -9.47 10.88
N LEU A 596 23.85 -10.30 11.93
CA LEU A 596 25.04 -10.94 12.43
C LEU A 596 25.34 -12.19 11.60
N LYS A 597 26.26 -12.10 10.64
CA LYS A 597 26.72 -13.26 9.87
C LYS A 597 27.87 -13.94 10.60
N LYS A 598 27.65 -15.20 10.96
CA LYS A 598 28.70 -16.06 11.53
C LYS A 598 29.50 -16.68 10.40
N GLY A 599 30.72 -16.19 10.17
CA GLY A 599 31.73 -16.90 9.41
C GLY A 599 32.39 -17.95 10.28
N VAL A 600 32.25 -19.23 9.94
CA VAL A 600 32.99 -20.31 10.61
C VAL A 600 34.10 -20.73 9.68
N THR A 601 35.34 -20.38 10.04
CA THR A 601 36.53 -20.92 9.36
C THR A 601 37.03 -22.11 10.12
N ILE A 602 37.01 -23.28 9.47
CA ILE A 602 37.49 -24.55 10.05
C ILE A 602 38.82 -24.84 9.41
N ASP A 603 39.89 -24.67 10.15
CA ASP A 603 41.23 -25.17 9.79
C ASP A 603 41.54 -26.45 10.54
N ARG A 604 42.55 -27.23 10.09
CA ARG A 604 42.89 -28.55 10.67
C ARG A 604 43.04 -28.52 12.20
N ASP A 605 43.52 -27.39 12.75
CA ASP A 605 43.81 -27.26 14.18
C ASP A 605 43.04 -26.14 14.90
N LYS A 606 42.28 -25.31 14.21
CA LYS A 606 41.55 -24.16 14.80
C LYS A 606 40.19 -23.96 14.16
N THR A 607 39.18 -23.83 15.00
CA THR A 607 37.87 -23.34 14.56
C THR A 607 37.76 -21.87 15.01
N SER A 608 37.80 -20.93 14.08
CA SER A 608 37.54 -19.53 14.37
C SER A 608 36.10 -19.17 13.98
N ILE A 609 35.38 -18.49 14.86
CA ILE A 609 34.05 -17.94 14.59
C ILE A 609 34.23 -16.45 14.48
N ASN A 610 34.08 -15.95 13.26
CA ASN A 610 34.04 -14.51 13.01
C ASN A 610 32.57 -14.07 13.01
N LEU A 611 32.25 -13.12 13.87
CA LEU A 611 30.95 -12.42 13.86
C LEU A 611 31.12 -11.16 13.04
N ASN A 612 30.58 -11.14 11.84
CA ASN A 612 30.57 -9.95 11.01
C ASN A 612 29.15 -9.34 11.05
N GLU A 613 29.08 -8.07 11.42
CA GLU A 613 27.87 -7.27 11.32
C GLU A 613 27.76 -6.74 9.89
N ASN A 614 26.77 -7.20 9.14
CA ASN A 614 26.46 -6.69 7.82
C ASN A 614 25.08 -6.02 7.85
N MET A 615 24.97 -4.90 7.14
CA MET A 615 23.68 -4.26 6.87
C MET A 615 23.06 -4.86 5.61
N ASP A 616 22.02 -5.67 5.79
CA ASP A 616 21.25 -6.26 4.70
C ASP A 616 19.83 -5.68 4.66
N SER A 617 19.18 -5.69 3.49
CA SER A 617 17.79 -5.26 3.34
C SER A 617 16.86 -6.13 4.18
N LEU A 618 15.89 -5.53 4.89
CA LEU A 618 14.89 -6.27 5.67
C LEU A 618 14.07 -7.19 4.77
N VAL A 619 13.64 -6.68 3.60
CA VAL A 619 13.01 -7.47 2.53
C VAL A 619 13.78 -7.18 1.24
N PRO A 620 14.50 -8.16 0.69
CA PRO A 620 15.23 -8.00 -0.56
C PRO A 620 14.30 -7.75 -1.76
N ALA A 621 14.81 -7.00 -2.74
CA ALA A 621 14.11 -6.70 -3.98
C ALA A 621 13.60 -7.95 -4.72
N SER A 622 14.39 -9.03 -4.74
CA SER A 622 14.03 -10.31 -5.34
C SER A 622 12.76 -10.92 -4.74
N LYS A 623 12.58 -10.83 -3.42
CA LYS A 623 11.38 -11.32 -2.75
C LYS A 623 10.14 -10.53 -3.11
N ILE A 624 10.27 -9.21 -3.30
CA ILE A 624 9.15 -8.35 -3.71
C ILE A 624 8.77 -8.68 -5.15
N SER A 625 9.76 -8.89 -6.02
CA SER A 625 9.55 -9.28 -7.43
C SER A 625 8.82 -10.62 -7.56
N ASP A 626 9.16 -11.59 -6.71
CA ASP A 626 8.67 -12.98 -6.79
C ASP A 626 7.37 -13.20 -6.00
N MET A 627 6.76 -12.15 -5.45
CA MET A 627 5.52 -12.29 -4.67
C MET A 627 4.38 -12.86 -5.53
N PRO A 628 3.73 -13.96 -5.08
CA PRO A 628 2.54 -14.49 -5.72
C PRO A 628 1.33 -13.56 -5.54
N THR A 629 0.32 -13.71 -6.39
CA THR A 629 -0.97 -13.00 -6.26
C THR A 629 -1.56 -13.16 -4.85
N GLY A 630 -2.02 -12.06 -4.27
CA GLY A 630 -2.58 -12.01 -2.92
C GLY A 630 -1.54 -11.89 -1.81
N TRP A 631 -0.25 -11.81 -2.13
CA TRP A 631 0.77 -11.35 -1.21
C TRP A 631 0.91 -9.85 -1.29
N ILE A 632 1.10 -9.23 -0.14
CA ILE A 632 1.29 -7.78 -0.01
C ILE A 632 2.45 -7.49 0.93
N CYS A 633 3.14 -6.39 0.66
CA CYS A 633 4.21 -5.90 1.49
C CYS A 633 4.14 -4.38 1.63
N GLY A 634 4.79 -3.82 2.64
CA GLY A 634 4.83 -2.37 2.80
C GLY A 634 4.99 -1.88 4.22
N GLN A 635 4.51 -0.67 4.43
CA GLN A 635 4.59 0.03 5.71
C GLN A 635 3.33 0.84 5.97
N THR A 636 2.80 0.79 7.19
CA THR A 636 1.72 1.67 7.66
C THR A 636 2.28 2.86 8.46
N ALA A 637 1.62 4.00 8.38
CA ALA A 637 1.99 5.17 9.14
C ALA A 637 1.83 4.92 10.65
N ARG A 638 2.81 5.37 11.43
CA ARG A 638 2.73 5.42 12.90
C ARG A 638 2.10 6.72 13.32
N ASP A 639 0.97 6.66 14.00
CA ASP A 639 0.24 7.86 14.42
C ASP A 639 -0.34 7.71 15.83
N PHE A 640 -0.54 8.84 16.51
CA PHE A 640 -1.13 8.94 17.85
C PHE A 640 -2.66 8.80 17.85
N VAL A 641 -3.22 7.94 17.05
CA VAL A 641 -4.66 7.75 17.01
C VAL A 641 -5.07 6.68 18.02
N LYS A 642 -5.99 6.99 18.91
CA LYS A 642 -6.57 6.00 19.81
C LYS A 642 -7.26 4.90 19.00
N THR A 643 -6.90 3.66 19.27
CA THR A 643 -7.44 2.47 18.60
C THR A 643 -8.06 1.53 19.61
N LYS A 644 -9.06 0.76 19.17
CA LYS A 644 -9.54 -0.39 19.91
C LYS A 644 -8.73 -1.61 19.49
N THR A 645 -8.23 -2.36 20.44
CA THR A 645 -7.52 -3.61 20.15
C THR A 645 -8.48 -4.79 20.13
N GLY A 646 -8.11 -5.87 19.47
CA GLY A 646 -8.91 -7.11 19.45
C GLY A 646 -9.13 -7.75 20.81
N ARG A 647 -8.43 -7.29 21.85
CA ARG A 647 -8.63 -7.70 23.28
C ARG A 647 -9.62 -6.80 24.02
N GLY A 648 -10.33 -5.92 23.34
CA GLY A 648 -11.36 -5.04 23.93
C GLY A 648 -10.81 -3.78 24.63
N GLY A 649 -9.52 -3.58 24.65
CA GLY A 649 -8.87 -2.38 25.19
C GLY A 649 -8.78 -1.23 24.17
N SER A 650 -8.74 0.00 24.65
CA SER A 650 -8.37 1.17 23.85
C SER A 650 -6.94 1.56 24.21
N MET A 651 -6.06 1.64 23.21
CA MET A 651 -4.67 2.05 23.43
C MET A 651 -4.23 3.16 22.49
N ASN A 652 -3.23 3.91 22.93
CA ASN A 652 -2.51 4.83 22.06
C ASN A 652 -1.38 4.06 21.34
N ILE A 653 -1.26 4.23 20.04
CA ILE A 653 -0.29 3.48 19.20
C ILE A 653 1.15 3.62 19.70
N GLN A 654 1.51 4.76 20.27
CA GLN A 654 2.87 4.97 20.79
C GLN A 654 3.19 4.20 22.08
N GLU A 655 2.20 3.82 22.86
CA GLU A 655 2.39 3.17 24.15
C GLU A 655 2.55 1.67 24.03
N SER A 656 2.31 1.10 22.83
CA SER A 656 2.39 -0.34 22.59
C SER A 656 3.75 -0.74 22.02
N GLU A 657 4.46 -1.64 22.68
CA GLU A 657 5.69 -2.24 22.16
C GLU A 657 5.47 -3.05 20.88
N GLU A 658 4.28 -3.56 20.67
CA GLU A 658 3.89 -4.32 19.48
C GLU A 658 3.85 -3.45 18.21
N PHE A 659 3.78 -2.13 18.34
CA PHE A 659 3.80 -1.18 17.22
C PHE A 659 5.19 -0.79 16.72
N LYS A 660 6.23 -1.36 17.25
CA LYS A 660 7.59 -1.16 16.72
C LYS A 660 7.72 -1.61 15.26
N THR A 661 6.82 -2.47 14.78
CA THR A 661 6.79 -2.96 13.40
C THR A 661 5.56 -2.47 12.66
N SER A 662 5.67 -1.29 12.04
CA SER A 662 4.67 -0.83 11.06
C SER A 662 4.83 -1.52 9.70
N LYS A 663 5.87 -2.34 9.52
CA LYS A 663 6.24 -3.01 8.29
C LYS A 663 5.59 -4.39 8.21
N PHE A 664 5.20 -4.81 7.02
CA PHE A 664 4.56 -6.10 6.79
C PHE A 664 5.00 -6.72 5.46
N TYR A 665 5.10 -8.04 5.43
CA TYR A 665 5.28 -8.89 4.26
C TYR A 665 4.45 -10.15 4.49
N CYS A 666 3.30 -10.26 3.84
CA CYS A 666 2.28 -11.24 4.22
C CYS A 666 1.37 -11.62 3.07
N LYS A 667 0.64 -12.73 3.24
CA LYS A 667 -0.48 -13.11 2.40
C LYS A 667 -1.79 -12.61 3.00
N THR A 668 -2.69 -12.06 2.21
CA THR A 668 -4.04 -11.69 2.66
C THR A 668 -4.86 -12.95 3.00
N ASP A 669 -5.67 -12.88 4.07
CA ASP A 669 -6.44 -14.02 4.60
C ASP A 669 -7.93 -13.69 4.71
N PHE A 670 -8.54 -13.30 3.57
CA PHE A 670 -9.98 -13.04 3.51
C PHE A 670 -10.79 -14.33 3.58
N ASN A 671 -11.97 -14.25 4.18
CA ASN A 671 -12.94 -15.33 4.11
C ASN A 671 -13.60 -15.37 2.73
N MET A 672 -13.20 -16.31 1.91
CA MET A 672 -13.69 -16.43 0.52
C MET A 672 -15.20 -16.73 0.43
N ALA A 673 -15.80 -17.33 1.47
CA ALA A 673 -17.25 -17.55 1.49
C ALA A 673 -18.03 -16.22 1.65
N ASP A 674 -17.51 -15.29 2.45
CA ASP A 674 -18.10 -13.96 2.61
C ASP A 674 -17.96 -13.13 1.34
N ILE A 675 -16.79 -13.24 0.66
CA ILE A 675 -16.55 -12.58 -0.64
C ILE A 675 -17.53 -13.10 -1.70
N LYS A 676 -17.68 -14.42 -1.81
CA LYS A 676 -18.61 -15.01 -2.78
C LYS A 676 -20.06 -14.59 -2.51
N LYS A 677 -20.47 -14.55 -1.25
CA LYS A 677 -21.80 -14.05 -0.86
C LYS A 677 -22.00 -12.59 -1.24
N GLU A 678 -20.94 -11.79 -1.17
CA GLU A 678 -20.94 -10.39 -1.61
C GLU A 678 -21.08 -10.30 -3.13
N GLU A 679 -20.33 -11.10 -3.90
CA GLU A 679 -20.40 -11.16 -5.35
C GLU A 679 -21.77 -11.60 -5.84
N ASP A 680 -22.40 -12.59 -5.20
CA ASP A 680 -23.76 -13.05 -5.50
C ASP A 680 -24.82 -11.96 -5.25
N GLY A 681 -24.50 -10.96 -4.44
CA GLY A 681 -25.35 -9.82 -4.12
C GLY A 681 -25.20 -8.61 -5.02
N TYR A 682 -24.32 -8.63 -6.01
CA TYR A 682 -24.11 -7.48 -6.91
C TYR A 682 -25.34 -7.24 -7.78
N VAL A 683 -25.67 -5.98 -7.95
CA VAL A 683 -26.82 -5.52 -8.76
C VAL A 683 -26.37 -4.57 -9.86
N ALA A 684 -27.21 -4.43 -10.89
CA ALA A 684 -26.92 -3.49 -11.98
C ALA A 684 -26.81 -2.05 -11.49
N LEU A 685 -25.92 -1.30 -12.12
CA LEU A 685 -25.73 0.13 -11.82
C LEU A 685 -26.99 0.94 -12.18
N PRO A 686 -27.27 2.03 -11.47
CA PRO A 686 -28.43 2.85 -11.73
C PRO A 686 -28.25 3.66 -13.00
N LYS A 687 -29.28 3.70 -13.83
CA LYS A 687 -29.38 4.65 -14.93
C LYS A 687 -30.04 5.95 -14.45
N PHE A 688 -29.45 7.07 -14.78
CA PHE A 688 -29.98 8.41 -14.44
C PHE A 688 -30.87 8.97 -15.54
N TYR A 689 -30.62 8.57 -16.78
CA TYR A 689 -31.42 8.92 -17.95
C TYR A 689 -31.83 7.65 -18.69
N THR A 690 -33.02 7.71 -19.33
CA THR A 690 -33.54 6.62 -20.15
C THR A 690 -33.99 7.18 -21.48
N PHE A 691 -33.44 6.66 -22.55
CA PHE A 691 -33.82 6.99 -23.92
C PHE A 691 -34.64 5.83 -24.48
N LYS A 692 -35.68 6.13 -25.28
CA LYS A 692 -36.52 5.07 -25.84
C LYS A 692 -35.81 4.23 -26.89
N SER A 693 -34.84 4.83 -27.59
CA SER A 693 -34.00 4.16 -28.58
C SER A 693 -32.63 4.83 -28.68
N ARG A 694 -31.69 4.13 -29.34
CA ARG A 694 -30.38 4.70 -29.66
C ARG A 694 -30.51 5.96 -30.56
N ASP A 695 -31.43 5.94 -31.50
CA ASP A 695 -31.67 7.08 -32.41
C ASP A 695 -32.24 8.31 -31.66
N GLU A 696 -33.09 8.07 -30.68
CA GLU A 696 -33.58 9.16 -29.83
C GLU A 696 -32.44 9.77 -28.99
N ARG A 697 -31.59 8.92 -28.40
CA ARG A 697 -30.39 9.38 -27.69
C ARG A 697 -29.51 10.23 -28.57
N GLU A 698 -29.14 9.75 -29.76
CA GLU A 698 -28.29 10.48 -30.70
C GLU A 698 -28.93 11.82 -31.13
N ARG A 699 -30.22 11.85 -31.38
CA ARG A 699 -30.96 13.06 -31.74
C ARG A 699 -30.95 14.07 -30.60
N ILE A 700 -31.13 13.66 -29.35
CA ILE A 700 -31.13 14.55 -28.19
C ILE A 700 -29.73 15.13 -27.94
N LEU A 701 -28.70 14.29 -27.98
CA LEU A 701 -27.33 14.72 -27.83
C LEU A 701 -26.90 15.69 -28.94
N TYR A 702 -27.27 15.39 -30.18
CA TYR A 702 -26.98 16.24 -31.32
C TYR A 702 -27.74 17.60 -31.23
N LYS A 703 -29.01 17.58 -30.82
CA LYS A 703 -29.79 18.80 -30.61
C LYS A 703 -29.11 19.70 -29.54
N ASN A 704 -28.69 19.14 -28.44
CA ASN A 704 -27.94 19.86 -27.39
C ASN A 704 -26.64 20.47 -27.93
N PHE A 705 -25.89 19.69 -28.71
CA PHE A 705 -24.63 20.13 -29.32
C PHE A 705 -24.84 21.32 -30.27
N VAL A 706 -25.87 21.27 -31.12
CA VAL A 706 -26.21 22.37 -32.06
C VAL A 706 -26.69 23.58 -31.28
N GLN A 707 -27.55 23.41 -30.26
CA GLN A 707 -28.10 24.50 -29.47
C GLN A 707 -26.99 25.33 -28.80
N VAL A 708 -25.95 24.68 -28.24
CA VAL A 708 -24.79 25.37 -27.65
C VAL A 708 -24.12 26.28 -28.70
N GLY A 709 -23.97 25.80 -29.93
CA GLY A 709 -23.40 26.62 -31.02
C GLY A 709 -24.27 27.83 -31.40
N GLU A 710 -25.59 27.64 -31.41
CA GLU A 710 -26.55 28.74 -31.67
C GLU A 710 -26.55 29.78 -30.54
N ASP A 711 -26.46 29.33 -29.29
CA ASP A 711 -26.39 30.19 -28.10
C ASP A 711 -25.13 31.07 -28.13
N VAL A 712 -23.98 30.50 -28.48
CA VAL A 712 -22.72 31.26 -28.63
C VAL A 712 -22.83 32.29 -29.72
N LYS A 713 -23.39 31.95 -30.89
CA LYS A 713 -23.61 32.92 -31.99
C LYS A 713 -24.56 34.04 -31.59
N SER A 714 -25.64 33.70 -30.88
CA SER A 714 -26.60 34.69 -30.35
C SER A 714 -25.91 35.64 -29.35
N MET A 715 -25.05 35.12 -28.47
CA MET A 715 -24.26 35.93 -27.55
C MET A 715 -23.34 36.90 -28.29
N ILE A 716 -22.59 36.42 -29.28
CA ILE A 716 -21.67 37.23 -30.09
C ILE A 716 -22.44 38.34 -30.80
N ASN A 717 -23.52 37.99 -31.47
CA ASN A 717 -24.36 38.98 -32.17
C ASN A 717 -24.91 40.05 -31.22
N THR A 718 -25.28 39.69 -30.01
CA THR A 718 -25.76 40.62 -29.00
C THR A 718 -24.65 41.58 -28.60
N ILE A 719 -23.45 41.11 -28.35
CA ILE A 719 -22.29 41.92 -27.96
C ILE A 719 -21.89 42.86 -29.08
N GLN A 720 -21.84 42.39 -30.33
CA GLN A 720 -21.48 43.19 -31.50
C GLN A 720 -22.51 44.32 -31.77
N ARG A 721 -23.81 44.07 -31.61
CA ARG A 721 -24.86 45.12 -31.72
C ARG A 721 -24.68 46.24 -30.71
N TYR A 722 -24.18 45.97 -29.51
CA TYR A 722 -23.91 47.01 -28.51
C TYR A 722 -22.62 47.80 -28.80
N ARG A 723 -21.65 47.23 -29.55
CA ARG A 723 -20.45 47.96 -29.97
C ARG A 723 -20.64 48.92 -31.15
N VAL A 724 -21.62 48.67 -32.01
CA VAL A 724 -21.89 49.48 -33.22
C VAL A 724 -22.74 50.70 -32.91
N LYS A 725 -23.34 50.76 -31.73
CA LYS A 725 -24.06 51.94 -31.23
C LYS A 725 -23.21 52.77 -30.27
#